data_66f777af06a223c11920c021970dca97
#
_entry.id   66f777af06a223c11920c021970dca97
#
_cell.length_a   1.000
_cell.length_b   1.000
_cell.length_c   1.000
_cell.angle_alpha   90.00
_cell.angle_beta   90.00
_cell.angle_gamma   90.00
#
_symmetry.space_group_name_H-M   'P 1'
#
loop_
_entity.id
_entity.type
_entity.pdbx_description
1 polymer ?
#
loop_
_entity_poly.entity_id
_entity_poly.type
_entity_poly.pdbx_seq_one_letter_code
_entity_poly.pdbx_strand_id
1 'polypeptide(L)'
;MERSHIAAAVCCALAIPGHAADAPVPAGALAPVVVTATRFPDVARQFPIGVTVITEADIRNSTAITVPELLRMLPGVQTRDLSGSPNQQVDLRGFGIFGDQNTLVLLDGQRISENEQLTVDWSSIPLDAIERIEVMRGSGSVLYGAGTTGGTINIITKNPAANTRGGFAEGGIGSYRTRELRAGANIAGERIGLRLTVAHRESDNYRDNNKLRIDSAQLDWRYTGARGALTLKGGADDQRTELPGSISEAQIAVNRRQAATPGDFSAMHGGYLNLGGTLSLGDGELAANLSWREKDTDSSFFVATPFRNNIQTQSRQWLFTPRAKLPYRFGGMDHTLVAGIDVEDWDFEGNAGPSIVGRPQATQRSDALYAQHTTTFAGGTAVAAGVRGQRVTYGVADPLNAAARAELKRNLDAYELAVRQPLGGIWAAYGKIGSSFRVPNVNDNYSLFTATVTLLEPQTARDRELGLEAVRGSSRYRLALYDIDLENEIVFDPVTFTNRNLPPTRRRGVEAEARWQPAAGVDLSASYTYAEAEFRAGSFGGIAIAGNDVPLVPRHAASLGAGWKFMPRARLDAALRYTGEQRYDGDELNAFDRKMPAYTVVDLKLAYDQPDWRFTAGVQNLFNKAYYSYGVYTGFPTYSALPAPERMVFVTARYTFR
;
A
#
# COMPACT_ATOMS: atom_id res chain seq x y z
N MET A 1 -27.38 -29.89 2.62
CA MET A 1 -28.10 -29.24 3.73
C MET A 1 -27.10 -28.86 4.78
N GLU A 2 -26.46 -27.68 4.61
CA GLU A 2 -25.64 -27.00 5.63
C GLU A 2 -25.41 -25.57 5.18
N ARG A 3 -26.46 -24.79 5.31
CA ARG A 3 -26.41 -23.33 5.14
C ARG A 3 -27.19 -22.76 6.31
N SER A 4 -26.56 -22.38 7.43
CA SER A 4 -27.25 -21.54 8.43
C SER A 4 -26.50 -21.40 9.78
N HIS A 5 -25.20 -21.18 9.87
CA HIS A 5 -24.61 -20.88 11.18
C HIS A 5 -23.64 -19.67 11.23
N ILE A 6 -23.36 -19.00 10.11
CA ILE A 6 -22.42 -17.85 10.12
C ILE A 6 -23.16 -16.50 10.20
N ALA A 7 -24.44 -16.43 9.82
CA ALA A 7 -25.22 -15.18 9.89
C ALA A 7 -25.61 -14.74 11.32
N ALA A 8 -25.57 -15.65 12.30
CA ALA A 8 -26.00 -15.35 13.68
C ALA A 8 -24.92 -14.66 14.54
N ALA A 9 -23.66 -14.75 14.19
CA ALA A 9 -22.58 -14.18 15.00
C ALA A 9 -22.37 -12.65 14.81
N VAL A 10 -22.81 -12.08 13.68
CA VAL A 10 -22.63 -10.65 13.38
C VAL A 10 -23.73 -9.78 13.97
N CYS A 11 -24.92 -10.33 14.21
CA CYS A 11 -26.06 -9.60 14.78
C CYS A 11 -25.98 -9.39 16.29
N CYS A 12 -25.18 -10.16 17.03
CA CYS A 12 -25.08 -10.02 18.49
C CYS A 12 -24.18 -8.86 18.98
N ALA A 13 -23.42 -8.22 18.11
CA ALA A 13 -22.55 -7.09 18.49
C ALA A 13 -23.25 -5.72 18.47
N LEU A 14 -24.52 -5.64 18.07
CA LEU A 14 -25.27 -4.37 17.95
C LEU A 14 -26.31 -4.15 19.05
N ALA A 15 -26.43 -5.00 20.06
CA ALA A 15 -27.29 -4.76 21.20
C ALA A 15 -26.60 -3.86 22.22
N ILE A 16 -26.73 -2.53 22.03
CA ILE A 16 -26.31 -1.51 23.01
C ILE A 16 -27.42 -1.36 24.07
N PRO A 17 -27.19 -1.66 25.36
CA PRO A 17 -28.13 -1.27 26.40
C PRO A 17 -28.05 0.24 26.57
N GLY A 18 -29.14 0.94 26.29
CA GLY A 18 -29.31 2.35 26.61
C GLY A 18 -29.39 2.57 28.12
N HIS A 19 -28.38 3.23 28.67
CA HIS A 19 -28.52 3.92 29.96
C HIS A 19 -28.00 5.34 29.78
N ALA A 20 -28.93 6.27 29.89
CA ALA A 20 -28.63 7.68 29.99
C ALA A 20 -28.11 8.00 31.42
N ALA A 21 -26.94 8.60 31.49
CA ALA A 21 -26.56 9.50 32.57
C ALA A 21 -25.44 10.41 32.04
N ASP A 22 -25.74 11.69 31.96
CA ASP A 22 -24.79 12.75 31.73
C ASP A 22 -23.78 12.81 32.88
N ALA A 23 -22.52 12.37 32.58
CA ALA A 23 -21.36 12.67 33.41
C ALA A 23 -20.41 13.55 32.61
N PRO A 24 -19.76 14.57 33.20
CA PRO A 24 -18.89 15.48 32.49
C PRO A 24 -17.70 14.71 31.91
N VAL A 25 -17.47 14.90 30.62
CA VAL A 25 -16.35 14.32 29.86
C VAL A 25 -15.03 14.84 30.45
N PRO A 26 -14.11 13.96 30.93
CA PRO A 26 -12.78 14.40 31.33
C PRO A 26 -12.03 14.89 30.11
N ALA A 27 -11.32 16.02 30.26
CA ALA A 27 -10.48 16.65 29.25
C ALA A 27 -9.34 15.73 28.80
N GLY A 28 -9.58 15.03 27.69
CA GLY A 28 -8.66 14.16 26.98
C GLY A 28 -9.11 14.02 25.53
N ALA A 29 -9.58 15.13 24.92
CA ALA A 29 -9.83 15.13 23.49
C ALA A 29 -8.48 14.87 22.78
N LEU A 30 -8.35 13.69 22.14
CA LEU A 30 -7.25 13.43 21.23
C LEU A 30 -7.15 14.60 20.27
N ALA A 31 -5.93 15.12 20.04
CA ALA A 31 -5.67 16.10 19.01
C ALA A 31 -6.33 15.64 17.71
N PRO A 32 -6.99 16.53 16.95
CA PRO A 32 -7.65 16.14 15.71
C PRO A 32 -6.61 15.48 14.80
N VAL A 33 -6.95 14.29 14.27
CA VAL A 33 -6.09 13.58 13.36
C VAL A 33 -5.97 14.39 12.08
N VAL A 34 -4.79 14.93 11.83
CA VAL A 34 -4.47 15.68 10.61
C VAL A 34 -4.10 14.67 9.52
N VAL A 35 -4.69 14.82 8.34
CA VAL A 35 -4.42 14.01 7.15
C VAL A 35 -4.04 14.90 5.98
N THR A 36 -3.32 14.35 5.03
CA THR A 36 -2.92 15.03 3.80
C THR A 36 -3.73 14.56 2.58
N ALA A 37 -4.91 14.00 2.85
CA ALA A 37 -5.83 13.47 1.84
C ALA A 37 -6.19 14.47 0.73
N THR A 38 -6.09 15.79 0.99
CA THR A 38 -6.27 16.88 0.02
C THR A 38 -4.95 17.46 -0.48
N ARG A 39 -3.83 16.78 -0.31
CA ARG A 39 -2.46 17.28 -0.55
C ARG A 39 -2.02 18.42 0.36
N PHE A 40 -2.82 18.81 1.33
CA PHE A 40 -2.50 19.76 2.41
C PHE A 40 -2.89 19.16 3.74
N PRO A 41 -2.20 19.55 4.84
CA PRO A 41 -2.59 19.12 6.18
C PRO A 41 -3.98 19.64 6.52
N ASP A 42 -4.90 18.73 6.85
CA ASP A 42 -6.28 19.07 7.20
C ASP A 42 -6.85 18.09 8.23
N VAL A 43 -7.95 18.46 8.88
CA VAL A 43 -8.59 17.61 9.89
C VAL A 43 -9.41 16.52 9.21
N ALA A 44 -9.08 15.25 9.47
CA ALA A 44 -9.70 14.08 8.82
C ALA A 44 -11.24 14.07 8.86
N ARG A 45 -11.86 14.62 9.92
CA ARG A 45 -13.32 14.68 10.07
C ARG A 45 -14.04 15.65 9.12
N GLN A 46 -13.32 16.50 8.41
CA GLN A 46 -13.89 17.52 7.52
C GLN A 46 -14.00 17.02 6.07
N PHE A 47 -13.41 15.85 5.76
CA PHE A 47 -13.44 15.33 4.40
C PHE A 47 -14.67 14.47 4.12
N PRO A 48 -15.21 14.55 2.89
CA PRO A 48 -16.32 13.72 2.45
C PRO A 48 -15.90 12.32 1.98
N ILE A 49 -14.74 11.82 2.40
CA ILE A 49 -14.22 10.48 2.07
C ILE A 49 -13.71 9.77 3.32
N GLY A 50 -13.82 8.44 3.33
CA GLY A 50 -13.29 7.62 4.42
C GLY A 50 -11.77 7.50 4.36
N VAL A 51 -11.06 8.03 5.38
CA VAL A 51 -9.61 7.88 5.53
C VAL A 51 -9.32 7.06 6.79
N THR A 52 -8.54 5.99 6.64
CA THR A 52 -7.99 5.26 7.78
C THR A 52 -6.58 5.76 8.07
N VAL A 53 -6.30 6.11 9.32
CA VAL A 53 -4.97 6.54 9.76
C VAL A 53 -4.38 5.52 10.72
N ILE A 54 -3.17 5.05 10.41
CA ILE A 54 -2.33 4.25 11.32
C ILE A 54 -1.34 5.23 11.94
N THR A 55 -1.42 5.44 13.23
CA THR A 55 -0.57 6.39 13.97
C THR A 55 0.78 5.77 14.34
N GLU A 56 1.75 6.60 14.76
CA GLU A 56 3.02 6.12 15.33
C GLU A 56 2.80 5.15 16.52
N ALA A 57 1.78 5.42 17.34
CA ALA A 57 1.42 4.54 18.45
C ALA A 57 0.90 3.18 17.97
N ASP A 58 0.07 3.16 16.92
CA ASP A 58 -0.39 1.92 16.29
C ASP A 58 0.79 1.12 15.70
N ILE A 59 1.71 1.79 15.01
CA ILE A 59 2.91 1.17 14.44
C ILE A 59 3.76 0.54 15.56
N ARG A 60 4.05 1.30 16.59
CA ARG A 60 4.88 0.85 17.72
C ARG A 60 4.26 -0.31 18.49
N ASN A 61 2.93 -0.36 18.59
CA ASN A 61 2.19 -1.38 19.33
C ASN A 61 1.72 -2.55 18.46
N SER A 62 1.91 -2.50 17.13
CA SER A 62 1.59 -3.62 16.23
C SER A 62 2.53 -4.79 16.40
N THR A 63 2.06 -6.01 16.09
CA THR A 63 2.88 -7.22 15.92
C THR A 63 3.64 -7.23 14.60
N ALA A 64 3.34 -6.31 13.67
CA ALA A 64 3.95 -6.21 12.36
C ALA A 64 5.42 -5.76 12.44
N ILE A 65 6.24 -6.29 11.55
CA ILE A 65 7.66 -5.94 11.39
C ILE A 65 7.94 -5.23 10.06
N THR A 66 6.95 -5.15 9.16
CA THR A 66 7.03 -4.43 7.87
C THR A 66 5.77 -3.59 7.64
N VAL A 67 5.85 -2.62 6.69
CA VAL A 67 4.69 -1.79 6.32
C VAL A 67 3.55 -2.62 5.71
N PRO A 68 3.78 -3.56 4.77
CA PRO A 68 2.69 -4.43 4.27
C PRO A 68 1.99 -5.21 5.36
N GLU A 69 2.73 -5.66 6.38
CA GLU A 69 2.13 -6.36 7.53
C GLU A 69 1.22 -5.48 8.39
N LEU A 70 1.50 -4.19 8.50
CA LEU A 70 0.59 -3.23 9.13
C LEU A 70 -0.68 -3.05 8.30
N LEU A 71 -0.50 -2.87 6.99
CA LEU A 71 -1.59 -2.58 6.05
C LEU A 71 -2.59 -3.74 5.96
N ARG A 72 -2.12 -4.99 5.98
CA ARG A 72 -3.01 -6.17 5.91
C ARG A 72 -3.95 -6.35 7.10
N MET A 73 -3.79 -5.57 8.17
CA MET A 73 -4.75 -5.51 9.28
C MET A 73 -5.99 -4.66 8.96
N LEU A 74 -5.97 -3.90 7.87
CA LEU A 74 -7.06 -3.03 7.44
C LEU A 74 -8.05 -3.76 6.53
N PRO A 75 -9.33 -3.37 6.54
CA PRO A 75 -10.31 -3.94 5.61
C PRO A 75 -9.97 -3.56 4.17
N GLY A 76 -10.26 -4.46 3.23
CA GLY A 76 -10.00 -4.27 1.80
C GLY A 76 -8.54 -4.43 1.38
N VAL A 77 -7.61 -4.71 2.31
CA VAL A 77 -6.18 -4.86 2.01
C VAL A 77 -5.79 -6.33 1.99
N GLN A 78 -5.18 -6.76 0.89
CA GLN A 78 -4.51 -8.05 0.77
C GLN A 78 -3.02 -7.82 0.53
N THR A 79 -2.19 -8.68 1.13
CA THR A 79 -0.74 -8.67 0.85
C THR A 79 -0.28 -10.04 0.41
N ARG A 80 0.61 -10.07 -0.59
CA ARG A 80 1.18 -11.31 -1.13
C ARG A 80 2.69 -11.25 -1.08
N ASP A 81 3.27 -12.27 -0.48
CA ASP A 81 4.71 -12.47 -0.53
C ASP A 81 5.04 -13.29 -1.78
N LEU A 82 5.72 -12.64 -2.73
CA LEU A 82 6.14 -13.24 -3.99
C LEU A 82 7.61 -13.70 -3.98
N SER A 83 8.36 -13.39 -2.92
CA SER A 83 9.81 -13.62 -2.90
C SER A 83 10.41 -13.95 -1.53
N GLY A 84 9.62 -13.88 -0.45
CA GLY A 84 10.15 -13.94 0.93
C GLY A 84 10.82 -12.63 1.37
N SER A 85 10.62 -11.55 0.63
CA SER A 85 11.11 -10.20 0.90
C SER A 85 10.12 -9.41 1.74
N PRO A 86 10.55 -8.38 2.49
CA PRO A 86 9.64 -7.40 3.06
C PRO A 86 8.87 -6.59 2.00
N ASN A 87 9.32 -6.59 0.74
CA ASN A 87 8.67 -5.95 -0.41
C ASN A 87 7.51 -6.82 -0.92
N GLN A 88 6.47 -6.96 -0.10
CA GLN A 88 5.26 -7.70 -0.46
C GLN A 88 4.38 -6.83 -1.35
N GLN A 89 3.66 -7.49 -2.27
CA GLN A 89 2.60 -6.84 -3.02
C GLN A 89 1.49 -6.38 -2.07
N VAL A 90 0.95 -5.18 -2.31
CA VAL A 90 -0.22 -4.64 -1.60
C VAL A 90 -1.35 -4.38 -2.58
N ASP A 91 -2.48 -5.02 -2.34
CA ASP A 91 -3.67 -4.96 -3.17
C ASP A 91 -4.84 -4.38 -2.36
N LEU A 92 -5.39 -3.24 -2.79
CA LEU A 92 -6.61 -2.65 -2.26
C LEU A 92 -7.80 -3.02 -3.14
N ARG A 93 -8.81 -3.69 -2.56
CA ARG A 93 -10.10 -4.02 -3.20
C ARG A 93 -10.04 -5.04 -4.34
N GLY A 94 -8.99 -5.89 -4.41
CA GLY A 94 -9.01 -7.11 -5.20
C GLY A 94 -8.67 -6.94 -6.68
N PHE A 95 -7.46 -6.47 -6.99
CA PHE A 95 -6.87 -6.44 -8.33
C PHE A 95 -5.96 -7.64 -8.62
N GLY A 96 -5.90 -8.60 -7.68
CA GLY A 96 -5.12 -9.81 -7.85
C GLY A 96 -3.63 -9.52 -8.02
N ILE A 97 -3.01 -10.14 -9.04
CA ILE A 97 -1.57 -9.97 -9.31
C ILE A 97 -1.19 -8.53 -9.70
N PHE A 98 -2.15 -7.70 -10.11
CA PHE A 98 -1.93 -6.30 -10.48
C PHE A 98 -2.33 -5.30 -9.38
N GLY A 99 -2.39 -5.75 -8.12
CA GLY A 99 -2.71 -4.92 -6.96
C GLY A 99 -1.83 -3.69 -6.83
N ASP A 100 -0.50 -3.82 -6.97
CA ASP A 100 0.47 -2.72 -6.86
C ASP A 100 0.27 -1.61 -7.91
N GLN A 101 -0.17 -1.96 -9.13
CA GLN A 101 -0.41 -0.99 -10.19
C GLN A 101 -1.74 -0.25 -10.05
N ASN A 102 -2.64 -0.76 -9.18
CA ASN A 102 -3.94 -0.19 -8.89
C ASN A 102 -4.01 0.44 -7.49
N THR A 103 -2.92 0.33 -6.72
CA THR A 103 -2.75 0.92 -5.38
C THR A 103 -1.61 1.92 -5.43
N LEU A 104 -1.93 3.20 -5.43
CA LEU A 104 -0.90 4.24 -5.42
C LEU A 104 -0.28 4.33 -4.02
N VAL A 105 1.05 4.24 -3.95
CA VAL A 105 1.81 4.48 -2.72
C VAL A 105 2.61 5.75 -2.83
N LEU A 106 2.49 6.58 -1.80
CA LEU A 106 3.17 7.87 -1.67
C LEU A 106 4.06 7.87 -0.42
N LEU A 107 5.20 8.51 -0.51
CA LEU A 107 6.05 8.89 0.61
C LEU A 107 6.07 10.41 0.71
N ASP A 108 5.53 10.96 1.82
CA ASP A 108 5.37 12.40 2.01
C ASP A 108 4.65 13.10 0.85
N GLY A 109 3.64 12.42 0.28
CA GLY A 109 2.85 12.91 -0.85
C GLY A 109 3.51 12.75 -2.22
N GLN A 110 4.70 12.14 -2.33
CA GLN A 110 5.39 11.87 -3.58
C GLN A 110 5.26 10.40 -3.96
N ARG A 111 5.00 10.12 -5.23
CA ARG A 111 4.82 8.76 -5.75
C ARG A 111 6.09 7.92 -5.57
N ILE A 112 5.91 6.75 -4.95
CA ILE A 112 6.93 5.70 -4.87
C ILE A 112 6.46 4.38 -5.52
N SER A 113 5.19 4.30 -5.96
CA SER A 113 4.74 3.22 -6.83
C SER A 113 5.50 3.26 -8.16
N GLU A 114 5.87 2.10 -8.67
CA GLU A 114 6.70 1.96 -9.85
C GLU A 114 5.90 2.17 -11.15
N ASN A 115 6.57 2.74 -12.18
CA ASN A 115 6.10 2.74 -13.56
C ASN A 115 6.59 1.48 -14.33
N GLU A 116 6.90 0.45 -13.59
CA GLU A 116 7.32 -0.89 -14.00
C GLU A 116 6.44 -1.92 -13.28
N GLN A 117 6.48 -3.18 -13.72
CA GLN A 117 5.77 -4.26 -13.02
C GLN A 117 6.61 -4.78 -11.83
N LEU A 118 6.87 -3.93 -10.87
CA LEU A 118 7.57 -4.26 -9.64
C LEU A 118 6.71 -3.88 -8.42
N THR A 119 6.95 -4.55 -7.32
CA THR A 119 6.38 -4.16 -6.03
C THR A 119 7.05 -2.89 -5.52
N VAL A 120 6.32 -2.14 -4.71
CA VAL A 120 6.89 -0.99 -4.00
C VAL A 120 8.03 -1.43 -3.11
N ASP A 121 9.11 -0.68 -3.10
CA ASP A 121 10.22 -0.92 -2.19
C ASP A 121 9.90 -0.46 -0.76
N TRP A 122 9.15 -1.29 -0.04
CA TRP A 122 8.80 -1.06 1.35
C TRP A 122 10.00 -1.12 2.30
N SER A 123 11.05 -1.82 1.89
CA SER A 123 12.25 -2.00 2.70
C SER A 123 13.09 -0.73 2.82
N SER A 124 12.95 0.18 1.86
CA SER A 124 13.57 1.51 1.92
C SER A 124 12.97 2.42 3.01
N ILE A 125 11.83 2.04 3.61
CA ILE A 125 11.09 2.85 4.58
C ILE A 125 11.06 2.15 5.95
N PRO A 126 12.03 2.40 6.82
CA PRO A 126 12.04 1.84 8.18
C PRO A 126 10.81 2.30 8.97
N LEU A 127 10.15 1.36 9.69
CA LEU A 127 8.97 1.68 10.52
C LEU A 127 9.24 2.81 11.54
N ASP A 128 10.48 2.94 12.02
CA ASP A 128 10.88 4.00 12.94
C ASP A 128 10.92 5.40 12.32
N ALA A 129 11.01 5.49 11.00
CA ALA A 129 10.96 6.76 10.28
C ALA A 129 9.52 7.26 10.08
N ILE A 130 8.52 6.39 10.23
CA ILE A 130 7.13 6.71 9.94
C ILE A 130 6.46 7.42 11.12
N GLU A 131 5.83 8.57 10.86
CA GLU A 131 4.94 9.27 11.78
C GLU A 131 3.52 8.68 11.74
N ARG A 132 2.99 8.47 10.52
CA ARG A 132 1.69 7.85 10.29
C ARG A 132 1.55 7.34 8.87
N ILE A 133 0.58 6.47 8.65
CA ILE A 133 0.17 6.01 7.32
C ILE A 133 -1.30 6.36 7.13
N GLU A 134 -1.61 7.01 6.01
CA GLU A 134 -2.97 7.40 5.62
C GLU A 134 -3.43 6.51 4.47
N VAL A 135 -4.55 5.82 4.62
CA VAL A 135 -5.12 4.93 3.60
C VAL A 135 -6.47 5.47 3.16
N MET A 136 -6.53 5.90 1.91
CA MET A 136 -7.75 6.33 1.22
C MET A 136 -8.15 5.24 0.25
N ARG A 137 -9.40 4.77 0.31
CA ARG A 137 -9.91 3.71 -0.56
C ARG A 137 -10.74 4.28 -1.69
N GLY A 138 -10.80 3.54 -2.81
CA GLY A 138 -11.45 3.99 -4.04
C GLY A 138 -10.69 5.08 -4.77
N SER A 139 -11.26 5.63 -5.83
CA SER A 139 -10.58 6.58 -6.72
C SER A 139 -9.97 7.76 -5.98
N GLY A 140 -8.72 8.04 -6.28
CA GLY A 140 -7.98 9.23 -5.83
C GLY A 140 -7.39 10.00 -7.02
N SER A 141 -7.80 9.68 -8.25
CA SER A 141 -7.16 10.18 -9.48
C SER A 141 -7.26 11.68 -9.66
N VAL A 142 -8.28 12.35 -9.13
CA VAL A 142 -8.38 13.81 -9.19
C VAL A 142 -7.13 14.46 -8.58
N LEU A 143 -6.75 14.06 -7.38
CA LEU A 143 -5.61 14.66 -6.68
C LEU A 143 -4.27 14.00 -7.03
N TYR A 144 -4.25 12.68 -7.30
CA TYR A 144 -2.98 11.94 -7.36
C TYR A 144 -2.68 11.28 -8.72
N GLY A 145 -3.63 11.34 -9.67
CA GLY A 145 -3.45 10.82 -11.03
C GLY A 145 -3.56 9.30 -11.13
N ALA A 146 -2.74 8.72 -12.00
CA ALA A 146 -2.81 7.31 -12.39
C ALA A 146 -2.53 6.33 -11.24
N GLY A 147 -3.12 5.12 -11.31
CA GLY A 147 -2.83 4.00 -10.40
C GLY A 147 -3.60 4.03 -9.08
N THR A 148 -4.64 4.87 -8.95
CA THR A 148 -5.41 5.06 -7.71
C THR A 148 -6.75 4.33 -7.72
N THR A 149 -6.93 3.32 -8.56
CA THR A 149 -8.24 2.65 -8.74
C THR A 149 -8.69 1.92 -7.47
N GLY A 150 -7.81 1.17 -6.83
CA GLY A 150 -8.06 0.53 -5.54
C GLY A 150 -8.00 1.52 -4.37
N GLY A 151 -7.10 2.48 -4.45
CA GLY A 151 -6.90 3.50 -3.44
C GLY A 151 -5.50 4.11 -3.42
N THR A 152 -5.26 4.93 -2.40
CA THR A 152 -3.99 5.61 -2.17
C THR A 152 -3.51 5.36 -0.75
N ILE A 153 -2.26 4.99 -0.60
CA ILE A 153 -1.55 4.85 0.68
C ILE A 153 -0.50 5.95 0.75
N ASN A 154 -0.61 6.86 1.72
CA ASN A 154 0.37 7.92 1.91
C ASN A 154 1.12 7.71 3.23
N ILE A 155 2.41 7.44 3.13
CA ILE A 155 3.32 7.29 4.27
C ILE A 155 3.92 8.65 4.59
N ILE A 156 3.69 9.12 5.80
CA ILE A 156 4.25 10.38 6.28
C ILE A 156 5.41 10.08 7.21
N THR A 157 6.58 10.56 6.86
CA THR A 157 7.79 10.42 7.69
C THR A 157 7.82 11.43 8.83
N LYS A 158 8.52 11.09 9.89
CA LYS A 158 8.72 11.96 11.06
C LYS A 158 9.51 13.20 10.65
N ASN A 159 9.02 14.35 11.05
CA ASN A 159 9.79 15.60 10.95
C ASN A 159 10.65 15.80 12.19
N PRO A 160 11.78 16.52 12.08
CA PRO A 160 12.53 16.97 13.25
C PRO A 160 11.62 17.82 14.15
N ALA A 161 11.40 17.40 15.39
CA ALA A 161 10.60 18.17 16.35
C ALA A 161 11.42 19.35 16.89
N ALA A 162 10.83 20.56 16.91
CA ALA A 162 11.51 21.76 17.36
C ALA A 162 12.01 21.63 18.82
N ASN A 163 13.19 22.21 19.08
CA ASN A 163 13.85 22.21 20.40
C ASN A 163 14.08 20.83 21.01
N THR A 164 14.33 19.83 20.16
CA THR A 164 14.61 18.46 20.61
C THR A 164 16.01 18.02 20.19
N ARG A 165 16.66 17.25 21.06
CA ARG A 165 17.90 16.52 20.78
C ARG A 165 17.73 15.10 21.31
N GLY A 166 18.33 14.16 20.63
CA GLY A 166 18.29 12.77 21.08
C GLY A 166 18.31 11.80 19.94
N GLY A 167 18.19 10.53 20.28
CA GLY A 167 18.20 9.48 19.29
C GLY A 167 17.98 8.12 19.90
N PHE A 168 18.21 7.10 19.11
CA PHE A 168 18.09 5.72 19.56
C PHE A 168 19.09 4.83 18.83
N ALA A 169 19.43 3.71 19.47
CA ALA A 169 20.05 2.56 18.85
C ALA A 169 19.27 1.30 19.23
N GLU A 170 19.01 0.43 18.27
CA GLU A 170 18.27 -0.80 18.46
C GLU A 170 18.99 -1.96 17.80
N GLY A 171 19.10 -3.07 18.51
CA GLY A 171 19.59 -4.34 17.99
C GLY A 171 18.53 -5.43 18.13
N GLY A 172 18.43 -6.30 17.12
CA GLY A 172 17.47 -7.39 17.08
C GLY A 172 18.07 -8.68 16.54
N ILE A 173 17.55 -9.81 17.03
CA ILE A 173 17.83 -11.15 16.52
C ILE A 173 16.54 -11.94 16.38
N GLY A 174 16.50 -12.87 15.45
CA GLY A 174 15.29 -13.68 15.20
C GLY A 174 15.57 -15.02 14.53
N SER A 175 14.48 -15.73 14.24
CA SER A 175 14.50 -16.98 13.48
C SER A 175 15.23 -16.80 12.15
N TYR A 176 15.75 -17.89 11.60
CA TYR A 176 16.47 -17.91 10.31
C TYR A 176 17.70 -17.01 10.30
N ARG A 177 18.44 -16.98 11.43
CA ARG A 177 19.63 -16.12 11.62
C ARG A 177 19.39 -14.64 11.35
N THR A 178 18.15 -14.17 11.52
CA THR A 178 17.83 -12.76 11.35
C THR A 178 18.63 -11.92 12.34
N ARG A 179 19.26 -10.86 11.83
CA ARG A 179 19.93 -9.81 12.59
C ARG A 179 19.44 -8.47 12.07
N GLU A 180 19.19 -7.56 13.00
CA GLU A 180 18.73 -6.21 12.66
C GLU A 180 19.43 -5.19 13.54
N LEU A 181 19.90 -4.11 12.92
CA LEU A 181 20.46 -2.95 13.60
C LEU A 181 19.77 -1.70 13.07
N ARG A 182 19.29 -0.85 13.96
CA ARG A 182 18.64 0.42 13.61
C ARG A 182 19.20 1.51 14.51
N ALA A 183 19.43 2.70 13.95
CA ALA A 183 19.82 3.87 14.73
C ALA A 183 19.17 5.11 14.13
N GLY A 184 18.88 6.09 14.98
CA GLY A 184 18.36 7.36 14.55
C GLY A 184 18.82 8.47 15.47
N ALA A 185 19.04 9.66 14.90
CA ALA A 185 19.37 10.87 15.63
C ALA A 185 18.46 12.01 15.17
N ASN A 186 18.09 12.88 16.11
CA ASN A 186 17.34 14.09 15.87
C ASN A 186 18.00 15.24 16.59
N ILE A 187 18.30 16.31 15.86
CA ILE A 187 18.87 17.55 16.38
C ILE A 187 18.05 18.71 15.80
N ALA A 188 17.35 19.43 16.64
CA ALA A 188 16.55 20.56 16.20
C ALA A 188 16.61 21.72 17.21
N GLY A 189 16.79 22.92 16.67
CA GLY A 189 16.55 24.19 17.34
C GLY A 189 15.14 24.70 17.04
N GLU A 190 14.91 26.00 17.23
CA GLU A 190 13.60 26.62 17.01
C GLU A 190 13.15 26.58 15.54
N ARG A 191 14.08 26.81 14.61
CA ARG A 191 13.78 26.97 13.18
C ARG A 191 14.37 25.91 12.28
N ILE A 192 15.44 25.28 12.67
CA ILE A 192 16.16 24.29 11.86
C ILE A 192 16.21 22.99 12.61
N GLY A 193 15.86 21.92 11.93
CA GLY A 193 15.96 20.57 12.44
C GLY A 193 16.53 19.61 11.42
N LEU A 194 17.20 18.58 11.92
CA LEU A 194 17.79 17.48 11.16
C LEU A 194 17.47 16.18 11.86
N ARG A 195 17.01 15.19 11.11
CA ARG A 195 16.82 13.82 11.54
C ARG A 195 17.53 12.88 10.56
N LEU A 196 18.25 11.91 11.12
CA LEU A 196 18.86 10.82 10.37
C LEU A 196 18.36 9.49 10.93
N THR A 197 18.04 8.55 10.07
CA THR A 197 17.71 7.17 10.44
C THR A 197 18.48 6.23 9.53
N VAL A 198 19.11 5.20 10.11
CA VAL A 198 19.80 4.14 9.36
C VAL A 198 19.32 2.78 9.86
N ALA A 199 19.22 1.82 8.94
CA ALA A 199 18.84 0.45 9.27
C ALA A 199 19.67 -0.55 8.46
N HIS A 200 20.01 -1.66 9.09
CA HIS A 200 20.60 -2.83 8.48
C HIS A 200 19.80 -4.05 8.91
N ARG A 201 19.46 -4.91 7.95
CA ARG A 201 18.79 -6.18 8.20
C ARG A 201 19.37 -7.27 7.33
N GLU A 202 19.65 -8.41 7.96
CA GLU A 202 20.10 -9.61 7.25
C GLU A 202 19.29 -10.82 7.79
N SER A 203 18.93 -11.77 6.91
CA SER A 203 18.19 -12.98 7.25
C SER A 203 18.42 -14.06 6.22
N ASP A 204 18.49 -15.32 6.62
CA ASP A 204 18.41 -16.44 5.69
C ASP A 204 16.97 -16.67 5.19
N ASN A 205 15.98 -16.09 5.84
CA ASN A 205 14.56 -16.33 5.65
C ASN A 205 14.15 -17.81 5.75
N TYR A 206 12.89 -18.12 5.44
CA TYR A 206 12.31 -19.45 5.68
C TYR A 206 12.78 -20.50 4.67
N ARG A 207 12.87 -20.15 3.39
CA ARG A 207 13.15 -21.09 2.31
C ARG A 207 14.65 -21.17 1.99
N ASP A 208 15.05 -22.25 1.35
CA ASP A 208 16.38 -22.34 0.74
C ASP A 208 16.48 -21.34 -0.43
N ASN A 209 17.66 -20.79 -0.71
CA ASN A 209 17.87 -19.69 -1.66
C ASN A 209 16.92 -18.51 -1.43
N ASN A 210 16.84 -18.01 -0.19
CA ASN A 210 15.94 -16.92 0.18
C ASN A 210 16.62 -15.90 1.08
N LYS A 211 17.96 -15.82 1.08
CA LYS A 211 18.69 -14.83 1.87
C LYS A 211 18.31 -13.43 1.47
N LEU A 212 18.25 -12.57 2.48
CA LEU A 212 17.93 -11.17 2.37
C LEU A 212 19.00 -10.35 3.09
N ARG A 213 19.48 -9.29 2.43
CA ARG A 213 20.24 -8.21 3.06
C ARG A 213 19.67 -6.88 2.60
N ILE A 214 19.46 -5.96 3.54
CA ILE A 214 18.97 -4.61 3.29
C ILE A 214 19.78 -3.65 4.14
N ASP A 215 20.30 -2.61 3.51
CA ASP A 215 20.89 -1.43 4.13
C ASP A 215 20.07 -0.22 3.70
N SER A 216 19.63 0.64 4.61
CA SER A 216 18.88 1.85 4.27
C SER A 216 19.27 3.04 5.14
N ALA A 217 19.18 4.23 4.56
CA ALA A 217 19.40 5.49 5.25
C ALA A 217 18.35 6.52 4.81
N GLN A 218 17.88 7.33 5.76
CA GLN A 218 16.95 8.42 5.51
C GLN A 218 17.39 9.69 6.22
N LEU A 219 17.26 10.82 5.52
CA LEU A 219 17.58 12.15 6.01
C LEU A 219 16.34 13.05 5.88
N ASP A 220 15.97 13.72 6.96
CA ASP A 220 14.94 14.75 6.99
C ASP A 220 15.53 16.04 7.54
N TRP A 221 15.58 17.06 6.70
CA TRP A 221 15.95 18.40 7.10
C TRP A 221 14.76 19.35 6.94
N ARG A 222 14.59 20.26 7.90
CA ARG A 222 13.50 21.23 7.88
C ARG A 222 13.98 22.59 8.36
N TYR A 223 13.59 23.63 7.62
CA TYR A 223 13.61 25.01 8.05
C TYR A 223 12.19 25.53 8.22
N THR A 224 11.88 26.14 9.37
CA THR A 224 10.57 26.74 9.66
C THR A 224 10.73 28.24 9.83
N GLY A 225 10.21 29.01 8.88
CA GLY A 225 10.14 30.46 8.89
C GLY A 225 8.81 30.99 9.44
N ALA A 226 8.66 32.33 9.50
CA ALA A 226 7.45 32.95 10.00
C ALA A 226 6.21 32.74 9.11
N ARG A 227 6.39 32.50 7.80
CA ARG A 227 5.30 32.38 6.82
C ARG A 227 5.33 31.04 6.05
N GLY A 228 6.14 30.09 6.45
CA GLY A 228 6.25 28.85 5.71
C GLY A 228 7.43 28.00 6.15
N ALA A 229 7.63 26.90 5.45
CA ALA A 229 8.70 25.94 5.71
C ALA A 229 9.37 25.49 4.43
N LEU A 230 10.65 25.15 4.54
CA LEU A 230 11.40 24.38 3.53
C LEU A 230 11.75 23.02 4.12
N THR A 231 11.64 21.98 3.33
CA THR A 231 12.00 20.62 3.71
C THR A 231 12.89 20.00 2.65
N LEU A 232 13.91 19.29 3.08
CA LEU A 232 14.70 18.42 2.22
C LEU A 232 14.66 17.04 2.83
N LYS A 233 14.07 16.09 2.11
CA LYS A 233 13.98 14.69 2.51
C LYS A 233 14.70 13.84 1.48
N GLY A 234 15.47 12.87 1.92
CA GLY A 234 16.20 11.97 1.06
C GLY A 234 16.35 10.60 1.69
N GLY A 235 16.54 9.60 0.85
CA GLY A 235 16.82 8.24 1.28
C GLY A 235 17.65 7.52 0.24
N ALA A 236 18.36 6.51 0.70
CA ALA A 236 19.08 5.56 -0.13
C ALA A 236 18.95 4.17 0.48
N ASP A 237 18.89 3.16 -0.35
CA ASP A 237 18.85 1.77 0.05
C ASP A 237 19.67 0.88 -0.88
N ASP A 238 20.17 -0.19 -0.31
CA ASP A 238 20.84 -1.28 -0.99
C ASP A 238 20.24 -2.59 -0.49
N GLN A 239 19.71 -3.38 -1.38
CA GLN A 239 19.15 -4.68 -1.02
C GLN A 239 19.57 -5.77 -1.98
N ARG A 240 19.71 -6.97 -1.43
CA ARG A 240 19.88 -8.21 -2.18
C ARG A 240 18.96 -9.28 -1.61
N THR A 241 18.13 -9.85 -2.47
CA THR A 241 17.18 -10.92 -2.12
C THR A 241 17.43 -12.12 -3.02
N GLU A 242 17.68 -13.29 -2.44
CA GLU A 242 17.67 -14.56 -3.15
C GLU A 242 16.23 -15.01 -3.36
N LEU A 243 15.92 -15.59 -4.52
CA LEU A 243 14.58 -15.90 -4.98
C LEU A 243 14.39 -17.42 -5.11
N PRO A 244 13.63 -18.06 -4.20
CA PRO A 244 13.48 -19.52 -4.20
C PRO A 244 12.58 -20.06 -5.30
N GLY A 245 11.79 -19.21 -5.98
CA GLY A 245 10.78 -19.64 -6.95
C GLY A 245 9.59 -20.39 -6.33
N SER A 246 8.51 -20.51 -7.08
CA SER A 246 7.35 -21.33 -6.70
C SER A 246 7.66 -22.81 -6.83
N ILE A 247 7.12 -23.64 -5.93
CA ILE A 247 7.29 -25.10 -5.93
C ILE A 247 5.93 -25.78 -6.14
N SER A 248 5.95 -26.91 -6.85
CA SER A 248 4.76 -27.69 -7.14
C SER A 248 4.15 -28.29 -5.87
N GLU A 249 2.88 -28.69 -5.95
CA GLU A 249 2.18 -29.38 -4.87
C GLU A 249 2.96 -30.60 -4.34
N ALA A 250 3.49 -31.43 -5.24
CA ALA A 250 4.29 -32.60 -4.90
C ALA A 250 5.58 -32.19 -4.13
N GLN A 251 6.25 -31.13 -4.54
CA GLN A 251 7.41 -30.60 -3.86
C GLN A 251 7.06 -30.03 -2.48
N ILE A 252 5.90 -29.34 -2.36
CA ILE A 252 5.39 -28.82 -1.07
C ILE A 252 5.17 -29.97 -0.08
N ALA A 253 4.64 -31.09 -0.53
CA ALA A 253 4.38 -32.27 0.31
C ALA A 253 5.68 -32.91 0.83
N VAL A 254 6.78 -32.83 0.07
CA VAL A 254 8.08 -33.40 0.47
C VAL A 254 8.86 -32.43 1.35
N ASN A 255 9.07 -31.20 0.92
CA ASN A 255 9.80 -30.18 1.64
C ASN A 255 9.35 -28.78 1.23
N ARG A 256 8.64 -28.09 2.11
CA ARG A 256 8.14 -26.73 1.90
C ARG A 256 9.25 -25.68 1.76
N ARG A 257 10.45 -25.99 2.23
CA ARG A 257 11.57 -25.03 2.25
C ARG A 257 12.41 -25.05 0.99
N GLN A 258 12.34 -26.10 0.17
CA GLN A 258 13.20 -26.24 -1.01
C GLN A 258 13.03 -25.09 -2.01
N ALA A 259 14.11 -24.74 -2.69
CA ALA A 259 14.11 -23.79 -3.79
C ALA A 259 13.83 -24.53 -5.12
N ALA A 260 12.93 -23.98 -5.94
CA ALA A 260 12.76 -24.40 -7.33
C ALA A 260 13.84 -23.81 -8.23
N THR A 261 14.31 -22.62 -7.91
CA THR A 261 15.28 -21.85 -8.70
C THR A 261 16.51 -21.49 -7.86
N PRO A 262 17.37 -22.46 -7.49
CA PRO A 262 18.56 -22.18 -6.70
C PRO A 262 19.52 -21.27 -7.48
N GLY A 263 19.98 -20.20 -6.80
CA GLY A 263 20.86 -19.20 -7.37
C GLY A 263 20.15 -18.03 -8.07
N ASP A 264 18.80 -17.99 -8.13
CA ASP A 264 18.07 -16.79 -8.54
C ASP A 264 18.20 -15.72 -7.46
N PHE A 265 18.38 -14.49 -7.90
CA PHE A 265 18.44 -13.33 -7.01
C PHE A 265 17.98 -12.06 -7.72
N SER A 266 17.65 -11.06 -6.92
CA SER A 266 17.51 -9.66 -7.33
C SER A 266 18.27 -8.78 -6.35
N ALA A 267 19.12 -7.90 -6.89
CA ALA A 267 19.78 -6.84 -6.16
C ALA A 267 19.21 -5.49 -6.64
N MET A 268 18.98 -4.57 -5.72
CA MET A 268 18.44 -3.26 -6.02
C MET A 268 19.21 -2.19 -5.26
N HIS A 269 19.53 -1.10 -5.93
CA HIS A 269 20.07 0.11 -5.37
C HIS A 269 19.09 1.24 -5.66
N GLY A 270 18.58 1.89 -4.63
CA GLY A 270 17.59 2.94 -4.75
C GLY A 270 18.04 4.24 -4.09
N GLY A 271 17.53 5.37 -4.60
CA GLY A 271 17.72 6.65 -3.97
C GLY A 271 16.63 7.64 -4.37
N TYR A 272 16.30 8.54 -3.45
CA TYR A 272 15.38 9.64 -3.72
C TYR A 272 15.78 10.92 -3.01
N LEU A 273 15.36 12.06 -3.57
CA LEU A 273 15.47 13.38 -2.99
C LEU A 273 14.17 14.14 -3.24
N ASN A 274 13.63 14.77 -2.19
CA ASN A 274 12.43 15.59 -2.27
C ASN A 274 12.68 16.93 -1.60
N LEU A 275 12.66 18.01 -2.39
CA LEU A 275 12.70 19.39 -1.93
C LEU A 275 11.25 19.90 -1.88
N GLY A 276 10.77 20.20 -0.69
CA GLY A 276 9.43 20.72 -0.44
C GLY A 276 9.46 22.15 0.10
N GLY A 277 8.48 22.95 -0.31
CA GLY A 277 8.28 24.30 0.22
C GLY A 277 6.80 24.58 0.47
N THR A 278 6.50 25.28 1.58
CA THR A 278 5.17 25.80 1.88
C THR A 278 5.26 27.29 2.21
N LEU A 279 4.24 28.05 1.80
CA LEU A 279 4.14 29.48 2.04
C LEU A 279 2.70 29.86 2.37
N SER A 280 2.46 30.42 3.56
CA SER A 280 1.16 30.94 3.97
C SER A 280 0.89 32.31 3.33
N LEU A 281 -0.27 32.47 2.73
CA LEU A 281 -0.76 33.69 2.09
C LEU A 281 -2.13 34.06 2.69
N GLY A 282 -2.11 34.83 3.81
CA GLY A 282 -3.32 35.02 4.62
C GLY A 282 -3.84 33.70 5.15
N ASP A 283 -5.10 33.40 4.87
CA ASP A 283 -5.71 32.09 5.23
C ASP A 283 -5.37 30.97 4.23
N GLY A 284 -4.80 31.34 3.07
CA GLY A 284 -4.42 30.38 2.03
C GLY A 284 -2.99 29.87 2.19
N GLU A 285 -2.66 28.82 1.44
CA GLU A 285 -1.35 28.19 1.43
C GLU A 285 -0.92 27.83 0.01
N LEU A 286 0.33 28.14 -0.34
CA LEU A 286 1.01 27.60 -1.51
C LEU A 286 1.97 26.52 -1.06
N ALA A 287 2.06 25.44 -1.84
CA ALA A 287 3.04 24.39 -1.65
C ALA A 287 3.62 23.93 -2.99
N ALA A 288 4.87 23.54 -2.98
CA ALA A 288 5.50 22.92 -4.13
C ALA A 288 6.48 21.84 -3.67
N ASN A 289 6.57 20.77 -4.44
CA ASN A 289 7.58 19.75 -4.26
C ASN A 289 8.30 19.50 -5.58
N LEU A 290 9.61 19.31 -5.51
CA LEU A 290 10.44 18.79 -6.58
C LEU A 290 11.09 17.51 -6.09
N SER A 291 10.76 16.40 -6.72
CA SER A 291 11.26 15.07 -6.36
C SER A 291 12.11 14.51 -7.48
N TRP A 292 13.19 13.86 -7.10
CA TRP A 292 14.00 12.99 -7.95
C TRP A 292 14.10 11.62 -7.33
N ARG A 293 14.04 10.60 -8.15
CA ARG A 293 14.20 9.21 -7.75
C ARG A 293 14.97 8.44 -8.82
N GLU A 294 15.87 7.56 -8.38
CA GLU A 294 16.60 6.63 -9.25
C GLU A 294 16.58 5.24 -8.63
N LYS A 295 16.53 4.23 -9.48
CA LYS A 295 16.60 2.84 -9.08
C LYS A 295 17.33 2.02 -10.13
N ASP A 296 18.32 1.26 -9.68
CA ASP A 296 19.05 0.27 -10.46
C ASP A 296 18.74 -1.13 -9.93
N THR A 297 18.47 -2.09 -10.82
CA THR A 297 18.31 -3.50 -10.44
C THR A 297 19.26 -4.38 -11.23
N ASP A 298 19.80 -5.41 -10.56
CA ASP A 298 20.56 -6.51 -11.17
C ASP A 298 19.97 -7.83 -10.70
N SER A 299 19.40 -8.58 -11.61
CA SER A 299 18.68 -9.80 -11.31
C SER A 299 19.17 -10.95 -12.18
N SER A 300 19.20 -12.16 -11.63
CA SER A 300 19.54 -13.37 -12.36
C SER A 300 18.46 -14.43 -12.15
N PHE A 301 17.90 -14.91 -13.24
CA PHE A 301 16.80 -15.88 -13.23
C PHE A 301 17.20 -17.16 -13.98
N PHE A 302 16.80 -18.28 -13.42
CA PHE A 302 16.89 -19.59 -14.08
C PHE A 302 15.88 -19.66 -15.24
N VAL A 303 16.37 -20.11 -16.40
CA VAL A 303 15.53 -20.32 -17.60
C VAL A 303 15.37 -21.82 -17.84
N ALA A 304 16.48 -22.53 -17.98
CA ALA A 304 16.57 -23.99 -18.11
C ALA A 304 18.04 -24.40 -17.89
N THR A 305 18.31 -25.60 -17.41
CA THR A 305 19.68 -26.07 -17.18
C THR A 305 20.47 -26.19 -18.48
N PRO A 306 21.67 -25.59 -18.61
CA PRO A 306 22.38 -24.74 -17.63
C PRO A 306 22.10 -23.22 -17.76
N PHE A 307 21.07 -22.83 -18.49
CA PHE A 307 20.84 -21.46 -18.96
C PHE A 307 20.19 -20.57 -17.88
N ARG A 308 20.79 -19.40 -17.71
CA ARG A 308 20.27 -18.32 -16.87
C ARG A 308 20.13 -17.04 -17.70
N ASN A 309 19.26 -16.18 -17.27
CA ASN A 309 19.11 -14.85 -17.84
C ASN A 309 19.42 -13.79 -16.78
N ASN A 310 20.27 -12.84 -17.10
CA ASN A 310 20.54 -11.68 -16.27
C ASN A 310 19.75 -10.50 -16.83
N ILE A 311 19.11 -9.77 -15.94
CA ILE A 311 18.32 -8.59 -16.29
C ILE A 311 18.82 -7.43 -15.44
N GLN A 312 19.33 -6.41 -16.10
CA GLN A 312 19.72 -5.16 -15.48
C GLN A 312 18.74 -4.08 -15.92
N THR A 313 18.23 -3.29 -14.98
CA THR A 313 17.35 -2.17 -15.30
C THR A 313 17.78 -0.94 -14.54
N GLN A 314 17.60 0.23 -15.17
CA GLN A 314 17.75 1.52 -14.55
C GLN A 314 16.49 2.33 -14.82
N SER A 315 15.96 2.99 -13.80
CA SER A 315 14.86 3.93 -13.93
C SER A 315 15.16 5.22 -13.20
N ARG A 316 14.73 6.34 -13.79
CA ARG A 316 14.81 7.68 -13.20
C ARG A 316 13.51 8.39 -13.34
N GLN A 317 13.14 9.15 -12.30
CA GLN A 317 11.89 9.90 -12.27
C GLN A 317 12.11 11.29 -11.70
N TRP A 318 11.54 12.29 -12.37
CA TRP A 318 11.37 13.63 -11.85
C TRP A 318 9.89 13.94 -11.70
N LEU A 319 9.52 14.58 -10.60
CA LEU A 319 8.15 14.99 -10.35
C LEU A 319 8.13 16.38 -9.75
N PHE A 320 7.39 17.32 -10.37
CA PHE A 320 7.19 18.67 -9.87
C PHE A 320 5.70 18.93 -9.64
N THR A 321 5.32 19.33 -8.42
CA THR A 321 3.90 19.41 -7.99
C THR A 321 3.59 20.72 -7.25
N PRO A 322 3.54 21.88 -7.95
CA PRO A 322 3.06 23.12 -7.38
C PRO A 322 1.55 23.09 -7.17
N ARG A 323 1.08 23.61 -6.02
CA ARG A 323 -0.33 23.61 -5.65
C ARG A 323 -0.69 24.74 -4.70
N ALA A 324 -1.97 25.12 -4.70
CA ALA A 324 -2.54 26.15 -3.86
C ALA A 324 -3.77 25.63 -3.11
N LYS A 325 -3.93 26.06 -1.86
CA LYS A 325 -5.15 25.90 -1.06
C LYS A 325 -5.67 27.29 -0.73
N LEU A 326 -6.90 27.57 -1.13
CA LEU A 326 -7.55 28.86 -1.01
C LEU A 326 -8.86 28.71 -0.25
N PRO A 327 -8.87 28.85 1.09
CA PRO A 327 -10.09 28.93 1.86
C PRO A 327 -10.72 30.30 1.68
N TYR A 328 -12.06 30.37 1.60
CA TYR A 328 -12.80 31.61 1.53
C TYR A 328 -14.23 31.44 2.05
N ARG A 329 -14.88 32.54 2.40
CA ARG A 329 -16.25 32.51 2.89
C ARG A 329 -17.16 33.28 1.93
N PHE A 330 -18.23 32.61 1.50
CA PHE A 330 -19.21 33.21 0.61
C PHE A 330 -20.61 32.65 0.90
N GLY A 331 -21.64 33.51 0.87
CA GLY A 331 -23.03 33.10 1.12
C GLY A 331 -23.26 32.47 2.52
N GLY A 332 -22.44 32.81 3.52
CA GLY A 332 -22.52 32.21 4.86
C GLY A 332 -21.95 30.81 4.98
N MET A 333 -21.33 30.29 3.93
CA MET A 333 -20.71 28.97 3.85
C MET A 333 -19.19 29.08 3.78
N ASP A 334 -18.49 28.07 4.29
CA ASP A 334 -17.05 27.96 4.19
C ASP A 334 -16.69 27.16 2.93
N HIS A 335 -15.81 27.72 2.12
CA HIS A 335 -15.34 27.11 0.87
C HIS A 335 -13.83 26.92 0.93
N THR A 336 -13.35 25.85 0.29
CA THR A 336 -11.93 25.61 0.07
C THR A 336 -11.70 25.15 -1.36
N LEU A 337 -10.86 25.88 -2.09
CA LEU A 337 -10.38 25.46 -3.40
C LEU A 337 -8.95 24.96 -3.28
N VAL A 338 -8.70 23.72 -3.72
CA VAL A 338 -7.36 23.15 -3.92
C VAL A 338 -7.15 23.00 -5.42
N ALA A 339 -6.09 23.58 -5.95
CA ALA A 339 -5.73 23.45 -7.36
C ALA A 339 -4.23 23.29 -7.52
N GLY A 340 -3.80 22.58 -8.56
CA GLY A 340 -2.38 22.37 -8.80
C GLY A 340 -2.07 21.79 -10.16
N ILE A 341 -0.77 21.70 -10.41
CA ILE A 341 -0.19 21.13 -11.62
C ILE A 341 0.72 19.98 -11.20
N ASP A 342 0.73 18.87 -11.93
CA ASP A 342 1.73 17.82 -11.80
C ASP A 342 2.46 17.69 -13.13
N VAL A 343 3.78 17.70 -13.08
CA VAL A 343 4.68 17.41 -14.21
C VAL A 343 5.58 16.27 -13.80
N GLU A 344 5.48 15.17 -14.52
CA GLU A 344 6.27 13.96 -14.29
C GLU A 344 7.04 13.62 -15.55
N ASP A 345 8.31 13.26 -15.38
CA ASP A 345 9.19 12.75 -16.43
C ASP A 345 9.88 11.49 -15.90
N TRP A 346 9.75 10.38 -16.64
CA TRP A 346 10.28 9.08 -16.24
C TRP A 346 10.96 8.41 -17.42
N ASP A 347 12.17 7.91 -17.17
CA ASP A 347 13.00 7.19 -18.11
C ASP A 347 13.36 5.80 -17.58
N PHE A 348 13.41 4.82 -18.49
CA PHE A 348 13.76 3.44 -18.19
C PHE A 348 14.67 2.86 -19.26
N GLU A 349 15.70 2.15 -18.81
CA GLU A 349 16.55 1.34 -19.63
C GLU A 349 16.67 -0.08 -19.05
N GLY A 350 16.55 -1.09 -19.90
CA GLY A 350 16.73 -2.50 -19.57
C GLY A 350 17.80 -3.15 -20.45
N ASN A 351 18.47 -4.15 -19.89
CA ASN A 351 19.41 -5.01 -20.62
C ASN A 351 19.25 -6.45 -20.13
N ALA A 352 18.84 -7.34 -21.00
CA ALA A 352 18.60 -8.75 -20.68
C ALA A 352 19.45 -9.66 -21.58
N GLY A 353 19.98 -10.76 -21.03
CA GLY A 353 20.77 -11.76 -21.73
C GLY A 353 21.43 -12.75 -20.78
N PRO A 354 22.08 -13.81 -21.30
CA PRO A 354 22.22 -14.14 -22.70
C PRO A 354 21.10 -15.03 -23.26
N SER A 355 20.24 -15.61 -22.42
CA SER A 355 19.27 -16.63 -22.89
C SER A 355 18.05 -16.01 -23.57
N ILE A 356 17.55 -14.92 -23.01
CA ILE A 356 16.48 -14.10 -23.57
C ILE A 356 17.06 -12.69 -23.72
N VAL A 357 17.30 -12.26 -24.95
CA VAL A 357 18.04 -11.03 -25.24
C VAL A 357 17.07 -9.90 -25.57
N GLY A 358 17.21 -8.76 -24.88
CA GLY A 358 16.44 -7.57 -25.14
C GLY A 358 17.05 -6.34 -24.46
N ARG A 359 16.81 -5.16 -25.03
CA ARG A 359 17.25 -3.86 -24.50
C ARG A 359 16.08 -2.87 -24.51
N PRO A 360 15.01 -3.13 -23.75
CA PRO A 360 13.88 -2.21 -23.70
C PRO A 360 14.31 -0.84 -23.18
N GLN A 361 13.87 0.20 -23.86
CA GLN A 361 13.94 1.59 -23.44
C GLN A 361 12.54 2.14 -23.41
N ALA A 362 12.16 2.85 -22.35
CA ALA A 362 10.87 3.48 -22.25
C ALA A 362 10.99 4.88 -21.65
N THR A 363 10.08 5.75 -22.08
CA THR A 363 9.96 7.11 -21.54
C THR A 363 8.49 7.38 -21.26
N GLN A 364 8.19 8.10 -20.17
CA GLN A 364 6.87 8.57 -19.88
C GLN A 364 6.91 10.02 -19.43
N ARG A 365 6.21 10.88 -20.16
CA ARG A 365 5.94 12.25 -19.73
C ARG A 365 4.46 12.42 -19.41
N SER A 366 4.17 13.02 -18.28
CA SER A 366 2.82 13.23 -17.78
C SER A 366 2.65 14.68 -17.30
N ASP A 367 1.75 15.43 -17.95
CA ASP A 367 1.43 16.80 -17.59
C ASP A 367 -0.05 16.86 -17.19
N ALA A 368 -0.36 17.35 -16.00
CA ALA A 368 -1.71 17.38 -15.47
C ALA A 368 -2.08 18.69 -14.79
N LEU A 369 -3.35 19.06 -14.91
CA LEU A 369 -4.00 20.13 -14.16
C LEU A 369 -5.16 19.54 -13.39
N TYR A 370 -5.34 19.94 -12.13
CA TYR A 370 -6.45 19.50 -11.30
C TYR A 370 -6.98 20.63 -10.42
N ALA A 371 -8.27 20.51 -10.07
CA ALA A 371 -8.91 21.34 -9.08
C ALA A 371 -9.94 20.55 -8.29
N GLN A 372 -10.03 20.81 -6.99
CA GLN A 372 -11.07 20.26 -6.10
C GLN A 372 -11.63 21.41 -5.27
N HIS A 373 -12.94 21.57 -5.28
CA HIS A 373 -13.66 22.55 -4.49
C HIS A 373 -14.50 21.85 -3.41
N THR A 374 -14.35 22.28 -2.17
CA THR A 374 -15.15 21.79 -1.04
C THR A 374 -15.99 22.93 -0.47
N THR A 375 -17.27 22.71 -0.26
CA THR A 375 -18.20 23.61 0.43
C THR A 375 -18.68 22.97 1.71
N THR A 376 -18.55 23.67 2.82
CA THR A 376 -19.10 23.26 4.11
C THR A 376 -20.25 24.18 4.48
N PHE A 377 -21.44 23.60 4.60
CA PHE A 377 -22.69 24.28 4.95
C PHE A 377 -22.79 24.47 6.48
N ALA A 378 -23.63 25.41 6.92
CA ALA A 378 -23.83 25.73 8.33
C ALA A 378 -24.25 24.51 9.21
N GLY A 379 -24.92 23.51 8.60
CA GLY A 379 -25.27 22.23 9.26
C GLY A 379 -24.13 21.22 9.33
N GLY A 380 -22.92 21.57 8.88
CA GLY A 380 -21.76 20.69 8.87
C GLY A 380 -21.72 19.70 7.71
N THR A 381 -22.69 19.76 6.79
CA THR A 381 -22.66 19.02 5.52
C THR A 381 -21.50 19.53 4.67
N ALA A 382 -20.63 18.64 4.24
CA ALA A 382 -19.53 18.97 3.32
C ALA A 382 -19.77 18.31 1.95
N VAL A 383 -19.61 19.10 0.89
CA VAL A 383 -19.70 18.65 -0.51
C VAL A 383 -18.39 18.98 -1.20
N ALA A 384 -17.72 17.99 -1.77
CA ALA A 384 -16.53 18.18 -2.58
C ALA A 384 -16.79 17.77 -4.03
N ALA A 385 -16.33 18.57 -4.97
CA ALA A 385 -16.31 18.28 -6.39
C ALA A 385 -14.91 18.54 -6.95
N GLY A 386 -14.38 17.59 -7.72
CA GLY A 386 -13.04 17.68 -8.28
C GLY A 386 -12.96 17.18 -9.71
N VAL A 387 -12.00 17.73 -10.45
CA VAL A 387 -11.69 17.35 -11.83
C VAL A 387 -10.17 17.37 -12.05
N ARG A 388 -9.70 16.48 -12.94
CA ARG A 388 -8.31 16.42 -13.43
C ARG A 388 -8.32 16.15 -14.92
N GLY A 389 -7.52 16.90 -15.67
CA GLY A 389 -7.11 16.57 -17.02
C GLY A 389 -5.63 16.25 -17.04
N GLN A 390 -5.24 15.14 -17.64
CA GLN A 390 -3.87 14.66 -17.72
C GLN A 390 -3.53 14.23 -19.14
N ARG A 391 -2.42 14.76 -19.67
CA ARG A 391 -1.84 14.29 -20.94
C ARG A 391 -0.67 13.37 -20.59
N VAL A 392 -0.66 12.18 -21.20
CA VAL A 392 0.44 11.22 -21.08
C VAL A 392 1.01 10.98 -22.48
N THR A 393 2.31 11.10 -22.60
CA THR A 393 3.10 10.65 -23.76
C THR A 393 3.99 9.52 -23.27
N TYR A 394 3.83 8.34 -23.84
CA TYR A 394 4.58 7.14 -23.50
C TYR A 394 5.27 6.60 -24.74
N GLY A 395 6.58 6.36 -24.66
CA GLY A 395 7.38 5.77 -25.71
C GLY A 395 8.04 4.48 -25.23
N VAL A 396 8.09 3.46 -26.09
CA VAL A 396 8.85 2.23 -25.84
C VAL A 396 9.56 1.79 -27.10
N ALA A 397 10.80 1.33 -26.96
CA ALA A 397 11.60 0.83 -28.07
C ALA A 397 12.55 -0.27 -27.58
N ASP A 398 12.98 -1.15 -28.48
CA ASP A 398 14.13 -2.02 -28.29
C ASP A 398 15.15 -1.77 -29.40
N PRO A 399 16.32 -1.16 -29.11
CA PRO A 399 17.36 -0.91 -30.13
C PRO A 399 17.89 -2.17 -30.83
N LEU A 400 17.71 -3.35 -30.23
CA LEU A 400 18.10 -4.62 -30.88
C LEU A 400 17.04 -5.10 -31.87
N ASN A 401 15.83 -4.56 -31.84
CA ASN A 401 14.75 -4.89 -32.76
C ASN A 401 14.05 -3.61 -33.22
N ALA A 402 14.45 -3.10 -34.38
CA ALA A 402 13.92 -1.85 -34.93
C ALA A 402 12.38 -1.85 -35.13
N ALA A 403 11.76 -3.02 -35.25
CA ALA A 403 10.31 -3.17 -35.35
C ALA A 403 9.61 -3.02 -33.98
N ALA A 404 10.34 -3.23 -32.87
CA ALA A 404 9.84 -3.08 -31.52
C ALA A 404 9.95 -1.62 -31.06
N ARG A 405 9.17 -0.73 -31.69
CA ARG A 405 9.09 0.69 -31.35
C ARG A 405 7.67 1.20 -31.49
N ALA A 406 7.18 1.88 -30.45
CA ALA A 406 5.88 2.51 -30.52
C ALA A 406 5.80 3.72 -29.56
N GLU A 407 4.89 4.65 -29.84
CA GLU A 407 4.57 5.82 -29.03
C GLU A 407 3.06 5.91 -28.86
N LEU A 408 2.62 6.20 -27.63
CA LEU A 408 1.24 6.40 -27.25
C LEU A 408 1.07 7.82 -26.71
N LYS A 409 0.06 8.54 -27.21
CA LYS A 409 -0.37 9.82 -26.63
C LYS A 409 -1.84 9.70 -26.24
N ARG A 410 -2.16 9.97 -24.98
CA ARG A 410 -3.54 9.93 -24.47
C ARG A 410 -3.81 11.14 -23.59
N ASN A 411 -5.03 11.64 -23.70
CA ASN A 411 -5.61 12.54 -22.72
C ASN A 411 -6.53 11.71 -21.81
N LEU A 412 -6.34 11.83 -20.52
CA LEU A 412 -7.05 11.08 -19.49
C LEU A 412 -7.71 12.07 -18.54
N ASP A 413 -8.95 11.80 -18.19
CA ASP A 413 -9.73 12.66 -17.31
C ASP A 413 -10.18 11.89 -16.08
N ALA A 414 -10.23 12.59 -14.95
CA ALA A 414 -10.84 12.09 -13.72
C ALA A 414 -11.76 13.12 -13.11
N TYR A 415 -12.84 12.63 -12.49
CA TYR A 415 -13.76 13.45 -11.72
C TYR A 415 -14.08 12.76 -10.39
N GLU A 416 -14.49 13.56 -9.42
CA GLU A 416 -14.97 13.09 -8.13
C GLU A 416 -16.08 14.02 -7.64
N LEU A 417 -17.15 13.43 -7.11
CA LEU A 417 -18.15 14.11 -6.31
C LEU A 417 -18.37 13.35 -5.02
N ALA A 418 -18.22 14.03 -3.89
CA ALA A 418 -18.36 13.42 -2.59
C ALA A 418 -19.19 14.30 -1.65
N VAL A 419 -19.97 13.67 -0.80
CA VAL A 419 -20.82 14.34 0.20
C VAL A 419 -20.60 13.66 1.55
N ARG A 420 -20.43 14.46 2.59
CA ARG A 420 -20.44 13.99 3.98
C ARG A 420 -21.49 14.74 4.77
N GLN A 421 -22.37 13.98 5.42
CA GLN A 421 -23.48 14.46 6.21
C GLN A 421 -23.32 14.04 7.67
N PRO A 422 -23.12 14.97 8.64
CA PRO A 422 -23.32 14.67 10.04
C PRO A 422 -24.78 14.30 10.30
N LEU A 423 -25.03 13.17 10.98
CA LEU A 423 -26.35 12.67 11.30
C LEU A 423 -26.77 13.00 12.76
N GLY A 424 -25.90 13.73 13.47
CA GLY A 424 -26.07 14.03 14.89
C GLY A 424 -25.30 13.07 15.80
N GLY A 425 -24.98 13.53 17.02
CA GLY A 425 -24.21 12.76 17.99
C GLY A 425 -22.84 12.37 17.45
N ILE A 426 -22.60 11.06 17.38
CA ILE A 426 -21.30 10.49 16.98
C ILE A 426 -21.26 10.07 15.49
N TRP A 427 -22.39 10.16 14.77
CA TRP A 427 -22.61 9.55 13.46
C TRP A 427 -22.40 10.54 12.32
N ALA A 428 -21.84 10.06 11.22
CA ALA A 428 -21.81 10.72 9.92
C ALA A 428 -21.94 9.69 8.80
N ALA A 429 -22.69 10.04 7.76
CA ALA A 429 -22.74 9.29 6.52
C ALA A 429 -21.92 10.02 5.46
N TYR A 430 -21.35 9.28 4.49
CA TYR A 430 -20.75 9.85 3.31
C TYR A 430 -21.07 9.03 2.07
N GLY A 431 -21.04 9.69 0.92
CA GLY A 431 -21.17 9.06 -0.37
C GLY A 431 -20.17 9.66 -1.34
N LYS A 432 -19.62 8.85 -2.23
CA LYS A 432 -18.67 9.25 -3.25
C LYS A 432 -18.98 8.57 -4.58
N ILE A 433 -18.84 9.31 -5.66
CA ILE A 433 -18.75 8.78 -7.03
C ILE A 433 -17.52 9.39 -7.68
N GLY A 434 -16.78 8.60 -8.46
CA GLY A 434 -15.58 9.10 -9.10
C GLY A 434 -15.14 8.24 -10.27
N SER A 435 -14.11 8.71 -10.95
CA SER A 435 -13.41 7.98 -11.99
C SER A 435 -11.92 7.94 -11.70
N SER A 436 -11.27 6.89 -12.17
CA SER A 436 -9.83 6.72 -12.10
C SER A 436 -9.29 6.05 -13.35
N PHE A 437 -7.98 6.12 -13.51
CA PHE A 437 -7.29 5.49 -14.63
C PHE A 437 -5.92 4.95 -14.22
N ARG A 438 -5.43 3.98 -15.00
CA ARG A 438 -4.08 3.45 -14.93
C ARG A 438 -3.44 3.52 -16.32
N VAL A 439 -2.23 4.04 -16.40
CA VAL A 439 -1.41 4.03 -17.63
C VAL A 439 -0.67 2.69 -17.70
N PRO A 440 -0.64 2.00 -18.85
CA PRO A 440 0.18 0.80 -19.02
C PRO A 440 1.66 1.11 -18.78
N ASN A 441 2.34 0.26 -18.02
CA ASN A 441 3.77 0.40 -17.74
C ASN A 441 4.66 -0.24 -18.83
N VAL A 442 5.99 -0.20 -18.66
CA VAL A 442 6.92 -0.75 -19.65
C VAL A 442 6.72 -2.25 -19.84
N ASN A 443 6.52 -3.00 -18.78
CA ASN A 443 6.33 -4.44 -18.83
C ASN A 443 4.96 -4.82 -19.42
N ASP A 444 3.96 -3.93 -19.29
CA ASP A 444 2.67 -4.13 -19.93
C ASP A 444 2.76 -4.03 -21.46
N ASN A 445 3.60 -3.12 -21.96
CA ASN A 445 3.71 -2.82 -23.40
C ASN A 445 4.85 -3.55 -24.12
N TYR A 446 5.87 -4.06 -23.40
CA TYR A 446 7.00 -4.77 -23.97
C TYR A 446 7.07 -6.21 -23.44
N SER A 447 7.09 -7.18 -24.35
CA SER A 447 7.37 -8.58 -23.99
C SER A 447 8.82 -8.92 -24.25
N LEU A 448 9.57 -9.22 -23.18
CA LEU A 448 10.95 -9.70 -23.30
C LEU A 448 11.02 -11.07 -24.00
N PHE A 449 9.99 -11.92 -23.81
CA PHE A 449 9.97 -13.27 -24.40
C PHE A 449 9.85 -13.29 -25.91
N THR A 450 9.11 -12.34 -26.48
CA THR A 450 8.87 -12.25 -27.93
C THR A 450 9.63 -11.09 -28.57
N ALA A 451 10.29 -10.24 -27.78
CA ALA A 451 10.93 -8.99 -28.18
C ALA A 451 9.98 -8.10 -29.01
N THR A 452 8.69 -8.02 -28.59
CA THR A 452 7.65 -7.27 -29.28
C THR A 452 7.08 -6.17 -28.39
N VAL A 453 6.59 -5.11 -29.07
CA VAL A 453 5.85 -4.02 -28.43
C VAL A 453 4.38 -4.13 -28.82
N THR A 454 3.51 -4.12 -27.83
CA THR A 454 2.05 -4.05 -27.99
C THR A 454 1.53 -2.90 -27.14
N LEU A 455 1.13 -1.80 -27.78
CA LEU A 455 0.56 -0.67 -27.03
C LEU A 455 -0.85 -1.02 -26.54
N LEU A 456 -1.01 -0.99 -25.22
CA LEU A 456 -2.27 -1.23 -24.56
C LEU A 456 -3.01 0.08 -24.32
N GLU A 457 -4.34 0.01 -24.30
CA GLU A 457 -5.17 1.13 -23.89
C GLU A 457 -5.09 1.31 -22.38
N PRO A 458 -5.10 2.56 -21.87
CA PRO A 458 -5.20 2.82 -20.46
C PRO A 458 -6.44 2.16 -19.83
N GLN A 459 -6.25 1.53 -18.68
CA GLN A 459 -7.36 1.06 -17.87
C GLN A 459 -8.14 2.25 -17.32
N THR A 460 -9.45 2.18 -17.33
CA THR A 460 -10.35 3.18 -16.72
C THR A 460 -11.29 2.51 -15.74
N ALA A 461 -11.72 3.26 -14.72
CA ALA A 461 -12.68 2.79 -13.74
C ALA A 461 -13.66 3.87 -13.33
N ARG A 462 -14.86 3.43 -12.93
CA ARG A 462 -15.87 4.26 -12.26
C ARG A 462 -16.18 3.61 -10.92
N ASP A 463 -16.07 4.37 -9.85
CA ASP A 463 -16.35 3.91 -8.50
C ASP A 463 -17.50 4.64 -7.86
N ARG A 464 -18.20 3.92 -6.97
CA ARG A 464 -19.27 4.43 -6.12
C ARG A 464 -19.04 3.88 -4.74
N GLU A 465 -19.17 4.71 -3.74
CA GLU A 465 -19.01 4.31 -2.34
C GLU A 465 -20.08 4.99 -1.48
N LEU A 466 -20.62 4.24 -0.53
CA LEU A 466 -21.46 4.74 0.56
C LEU A 466 -20.87 4.28 1.87
N GLY A 467 -20.74 5.16 2.83
CA GLY A 467 -20.20 4.82 4.13
C GLY A 467 -20.91 5.46 5.29
N LEU A 468 -20.82 4.78 6.43
CA LEU A 468 -21.28 5.24 7.72
C LEU A 468 -20.12 5.22 8.71
N GLU A 469 -19.91 6.31 9.41
CA GLU A 469 -18.88 6.46 10.42
C GLU A 469 -19.48 6.82 11.77
N ALA A 470 -18.88 6.30 12.85
CA ALA A 470 -19.16 6.73 14.20
C ALA A 470 -17.85 6.97 14.95
N VAL A 471 -17.75 8.12 15.65
CA VAL A 471 -16.55 8.47 16.43
C VAL A 471 -16.97 8.92 17.82
N ARG A 472 -16.48 8.21 18.84
CA ARG A 472 -16.74 8.52 20.26
C ARG A 472 -15.44 8.46 21.06
N GLY A 473 -14.90 9.62 21.43
CA GLY A 473 -13.60 9.69 22.08
C GLY A 473 -12.50 9.12 21.17
N SER A 474 -11.77 8.13 21.65
CA SER A 474 -10.75 7.39 20.92
C SER A 474 -11.30 6.24 20.04
N SER A 475 -12.59 5.91 20.21
CA SER A 475 -13.21 4.80 19.45
C SER A 475 -13.74 5.28 18.11
N ARG A 476 -13.54 4.48 17.08
CA ARG A 476 -13.96 4.75 15.70
C ARG A 476 -14.54 3.49 15.07
N TYR A 477 -15.65 3.65 14.38
CA TYR A 477 -16.33 2.58 13.63
C TYR A 477 -16.60 3.08 12.22
N ARG A 478 -16.40 2.26 11.23
CA ARG A 478 -16.71 2.54 9.83
C ARG A 478 -17.32 1.32 9.17
N LEU A 479 -18.35 1.55 8.36
CA LEU A 479 -18.92 0.59 7.42
C LEU A 479 -18.97 1.27 6.06
N ALA A 480 -18.48 0.60 5.02
CA ALA A 480 -18.52 1.09 3.66
C ALA A 480 -19.01 0.01 2.70
N LEU A 481 -19.80 0.43 1.72
CA LEU A 481 -20.23 -0.35 0.56
C LEU A 481 -19.58 0.27 -0.66
N TYR A 482 -18.97 -0.52 -1.52
CA TYR A 482 -18.34 -0.03 -2.75
C TYR A 482 -18.73 -0.86 -3.97
N ASP A 483 -18.66 -0.21 -5.14
CA ASP A 483 -18.90 -0.78 -6.45
C ASP A 483 -17.95 -0.11 -7.45
N ILE A 484 -17.11 -0.88 -8.15
CA ILE A 484 -16.11 -0.40 -9.11
C ILE A 484 -16.30 -1.16 -10.42
N ASP A 485 -16.68 -0.45 -11.46
CA ASP A 485 -16.74 -0.95 -12.85
C ASP A 485 -15.42 -0.58 -13.56
N LEU A 486 -14.76 -1.55 -14.19
CA LEU A 486 -13.48 -1.36 -14.91
C LEU A 486 -13.60 -1.74 -16.38
N GLU A 487 -12.87 -0.98 -17.20
CA GLU A 487 -12.67 -1.25 -18.62
C GLU A 487 -11.17 -1.28 -18.92
N ASN A 488 -10.76 -2.12 -19.88
CA ASN A 488 -9.37 -2.26 -20.33
C ASN A 488 -8.39 -2.66 -19.22
N GLU A 489 -8.83 -3.45 -18.24
CA GLU A 489 -7.90 -3.99 -17.24
C GLU A 489 -6.81 -4.78 -17.93
N ILE A 490 -5.54 -4.65 -17.47
CA ILE A 490 -4.41 -5.24 -18.15
C ILE A 490 -4.07 -6.58 -17.49
N VAL A 491 -3.83 -7.61 -18.32
CA VAL A 491 -3.46 -8.94 -17.86
C VAL A 491 -2.40 -9.56 -18.77
N PHE A 492 -1.58 -10.43 -18.20
CA PHE A 492 -0.65 -11.29 -18.95
C PHE A 492 -1.41 -12.46 -19.59
N ASP A 493 -1.22 -12.68 -20.87
CA ASP A 493 -1.75 -13.82 -21.61
C ASP A 493 -0.64 -14.92 -21.73
N PRO A 494 -0.78 -16.05 -21.04
CA PRO A 494 0.22 -17.10 -21.05
C PRO A 494 0.29 -17.87 -22.37
N VAL A 495 -0.66 -17.70 -23.29
CA VAL A 495 -0.66 -18.32 -24.62
C VAL A 495 0.19 -17.53 -25.59
N THR A 496 0.04 -16.19 -25.58
CA THR A 496 0.79 -15.30 -26.48
C THR A 496 2.07 -14.77 -25.84
N PHE A 497 2.28 -14.97 -24.55
CA PHE A 497 3.37 -14.39 -23.75
C PHE A 497 3.46 -12.87 -23.84
N THR A 498 2.31 -12.22 -24.00
CA THR A 498 2.15 -10.76 -24.04
C THR A 498 1.06 -10.30 -23.09
N ASN A 499 1.10 -9.04 -22.71
CA ASN A 499 -0.03 -8.46 -22.00
C ASN A 499 -1.13 -8.01 -22.96
N ARG A 500 -2.35 -7.96 -22.49
CA ARG A 500 -3.53 -7.49 -23.23
C ARG A 500 -4.53 -6.80 -22.31
N ASN A 501 -5.41 -5.99 -22.93
CA ASN A 501 -6.57 -5.46 -22.22
C ASN A 501 -7.64 -6.55 -22.04
N LEU A 502 -8.11 -6.71 -20.82
CA LEU A 502 -9.22 -7.61 -20.48
C LEU A 502 -10.59 -7.03 -20.90
N PRO A 503 -11.56 -7.90 -21.08
CA PRO A 503 -12.97 -7.52 -21.04
C PRO A 503 -13.34 -6.82 -19.73
N PRO A 504 -14.48 -6.08 -19.70
CA PRO A 504 -14.92 -5.38 -18.50
C PRO A 504 -15.03 -6.27 -17.27
N THR A 505 -14.52 -5.78 -16.14
CA THR A 505 -14.59 -6.44 -14.84
C THR A 505 -15.34 -5.57 -13.84
N ARG A 506 -15.78 -6.15 -12.73
CA ARG A 506 -16.44 -5.44 -11.62
C ARG A 506 -15.92 -5.91 -10.28
N ARG A 507 -15.77 -4.96 -9.35
CA ARG A 507 -15.50 -5.24 -7.93
C ARG A 507 -16.58 -4.60 -7.09
N ARG A 508 -17.15 -5.36 -6.16
CA ARG A 508 -18.10 -4.85 -5.19
C ARG A 508 -17.88 -5.49 -3.83
N GLY A 509 -18.20 -4.77 -2.78
CA GLY A 509 -17.99 -5.34 -1.46
C GLY A 509 -18.45 -4.48 -0.31
N VAL A 510 -18.20 -5.06 0.87
CA VAL A 510 -18.49 -4.47 2.17
C VAL A 510 -17.19 -4.45 2.97
N GLU A 511 -16.85 -3.28 3.52
CA GLU A 511 -15.73 -3.09 4.41
C GLU A 511 -16.23 -2.61 5.77
N ALA A 512 -15.88 -3.32 6.84
CA ALA A 512 -16.16 -2.91 8.21
C ALA A 512 -14.85 -2.76 9.00
N GLU A 513 -14.76 -1.67 9.77
CA GLU A 513 -13.61 -1.39 10.63
C GLU A 513 -14.11 -0.89 12.00
N ALA A 514 -13.54 -1.42 13.06
CA ALA A 514 -13.78 -0.97 14.41
C ALA A 514 -12.47 -0.81 15.17
N ARG A 515 -12.33 0.31 15.88
CA ARG A 515 -11.27 0.54 16.88
C ARG A 515 -11.95 0.98 18.16
N TRP A 516 -11.66 0.31 19.25
CA TRP A 516 -12.33 0.51 20.50
C TRP A 516 -11.35 0.43 21.68
N GLN A 517 -11.50 1.36 22.63
CA GLN A 517 -10.76 1.40 23.89
C GLN A 517 -11.74 1.24 25.05
N PRO A 518 -12.05 -0.01 25.45
CA PRO A 518 -13.03 -0.28 26.51
C PRO A 518 -12.57 0.17 27.90
N ALA A 519 -11.27 0.22 28.12
CA ALA A 519 -10.64 0.62 29.38
C ALA A 519 -9.24 1.22 29.12
N ALA A 520 -8.73 1.93 30.10
CA ALA A 520 -7.37 2.43 30.05
C ALA A 520 -6.36 1.27 29.88
N GLY A 521 -5.52 1.38 28.85
CA GLY A 521 -4.51 0.36 28.52
C GLY A 521 -5.04 -0.88 27.79
N VAL A 522 -6.30 -0.88 27.35
CA VAL A 522 -6.87 -1.94 26.51
C VAL A 522 -7.30 -1.34 25.18
N ASP A 523 -6.69 -1.80 24.10
CA ASP A 523 -7.00 -1.40 22.73
C ASP A 523 -7.49 -2.62 21.94
N LEU A 524 -8.63 -2.49 21.27
CA LEU A 524 -9.20 -3.53 20.43
C LEU A 524 -9.40 -2.99 19.02
N SER A 525 -9.10 -3.79 18.02
CA SER A 525 -9.41 -3.49 16.62
C SER A 525 -9.99 -4.71 15.93
N ALA A 526 -10.89 -4.47 14.98
CA ALA A 526 -11.45 -5.49 14.12
C ALA A 526 -11.62 -4.94 12.71
N SER A 527 -11.35 -5.76 11.73
CA SER A 527 -11.68 -5.48 10.33
C SER A 527 -12.33 -6.69 9.68
N TYR A 528 -13.24 -6.42 8.75
CA TYR A 528 -13.86 -7.44 7.93
C TYR A 528 -14.08 -6.90 6.51
N THR A 529 -13.84 -7.76 5.54
CA THR A 529 -14.08 -7.49 4.13
C THR A 529 -14.86 -8.64 3.53
N TYR A 530 -15.95 -8.30 2.86
CA TYR A 530 -16.57 -9.13 1.84
C TYR A 530 -16.28 -8.49 0.49
N ALA A 531 -15.70 -9.24 -0.45
CA ALA A 531 -15.34 -8.76 -1.77
C ALA A 531 -15.76 -9.76 -2.85
N GLU A 532 -16.39 -9.26 -3.90
CA GLU A 532 -16.63 -9.98 -5.16
C GLU A 532 -15.89 -9.25 -6.27
N ALA A 533 -15.07 -9.98 -7.03
CA ALA A 533 -14.40 -9.51 -8.23
C ALA A 533 -14.73 -10.48 -9.36
N GLU A 534 -15.36 -10.00 -10.44
CA GLU A 534 -15.87 -10.84 -11.50
C GLU A 534 -15.64 -10.24 -12.89
N PHE A 535 -15.49 -11.07 -13.90
CA PHE A 535 -15.53 -10.69 -15.31
C PHE A 535 -16.98 -10.48 -15.74
N ARG A 536 -17.29 -9.35 -16.35
CA ARG A 536 -18.67 -9.04 -16.78
C ARG A 536 -19.01 -9.49 -18.18
N ALA A 537 -18.00 -9.67 -19.02
CA ALA A 537 -18.17 -10.02 -20.43
C ALA A 537 -16.89 -10.63 -20.99
N GLY A 538 -16.94 -11.04 -22.25
CA GLY A 538 -15.79 -11.41 -23.07
C GLY A 538 -15.32 -12.86 -22.94
N SER A 539 -14.13 -13.12 -23.48
CA SER A 539 -13.54 -14.46 -23.52
C SER A 539 -12.04 -14.41 -23.24
N PHE A 540 -11.54 -15.49 -22.70
CA PHE A 540 -10.12 -15.76 -22.47
C PHE A 540 -9.73 -17.04 -23.20
N GLY A 541 -8.74 -16.99 -24.11
CA GLY A 541 -8.40 -18.14 -24.94
C GLY A 541 -9.56 -18.66 -25.80
N GLY A 542 -10.54 -17.80 -26.19
CA GLY A 542 -11.72 -18.17 -26.94
C GLY A 542 -12.88 -18.75 -26.10
N ILE A 543 -12.72 -18.92 -24.80
CA ILE A 543 -13.74 -19.41 -23.87
C ILE A 543 -14.39 -18.23 -23.15
N ALA A 544 -15.72 -18.18 -23.10
CA ALA A 544 -16.46 -17.14 -22.39
C ALA A 544 -16.15 -17.16 -20.89
N ILE A 545 -15.88 -15.96 -20.31
CA ILE A 545 -15.51 -15.79 -18.90
C ILE A 545 -16.48 -14.93 -18.10
N ALA A 546 -17.58 -14.48 -18.71
CA ALA A 546 -18.58 -13.68 -18.01
C ALA A 546 -19.13 -14.43 -16.78
N GLY A 547 -19.06 -13.79 -15.61
CA GLY A 547 -19.44 -14.36 -14.30
C GLY A 547 -18.35 -15.16 -13.59
N ASN A 548 -17.17 -15.32 -14.20
CA ASN A 548 -16.04 -15.96 -13.52
C ASN A 548 -15.43 -15.03 -12.46
N ASP A 549 -14.97 -15.64 -11.35
CA ASP A 549 -14.21 -14.94 -10.32
C ASP A 549 -12.85 -14.48 -10.87
N VAL A 550 -12.42 -13.25 -10.55
CA VAL A 550 -11.05 -12.80 -10.78
C VAL A 550 -10.09 -13.54 -9.82
N PRO A 551 -8.95 -14.07 -10.32
CA PRO A 551 -7.98 -14.78 -9.49
C PRO A 551 -7.41 -13.95 -8.34
N LEU A 552 -6.94 -14.64 -7.28
CA LEU A 552 -6.27 -14.06 -6.10
C LEU A 552 -7.14 -13.09 -5.28
N VAL A 553 -8.45 -13.14 -5.40
CA VAL A 553 -9.37 -12.31 -4.60
C VAL A 553 -10.18 -13.20 -3.65
N PRO A 554 -9.86 -13.20 -2.34
CA PRO A 554 -10.66 -13.93 -1.37
C PRO A 554 -11.99 -13.22 -1.12
N ARG A 555 -13.11 -13.95 -1.12
CA ARG A 555 -14.43 -13.36 -0.83
C ARG A 555 -14.56 -12.84 0.59
N HIS A 556 -13.85 -13.45 1.54
CA HIS A 556 -13.88 -13.08 2.95
C HIS A 556 -12.47 -12.89 3.49
N ALA A 557 -12.23 -11.78 4.16
CA ALA A 557 -11.04 -11.54 4.93
C ALA A 557 -11.40 -10.84 6.25
N ALA A 558 -10.69 -11.18 7.32
CA ALA A 558 -10.92 -10.56 8.63
C ALA A 558 -9.62 -10.41 9.41
N SER A 559 -9.54 -9.38 10.24
CA SER A 559 -8.46 -9.26 11.22
C SER A 559 -9.00 -8.83 12.58
N LEU A 560 -8.34 -9.27 13.64
CA LEU A 560 -8.59 -8.85 15.01
C LEU A 560 -7.24 -8.45 15.63
N GLY A 561 -7.21 -7.30 16.31
CA GLY A 561 -6.07 -6.83 17.07
C GLY A 561 -6.49 -6.60 18.53
N ALA A 562 -5.64 -6.97 19.46
CA ALA A 562 -5.82 -6.70 20.88
C ALA A 562 -4.51 -6.25 21.50
N GLY A 563 -4.54 -5.15 22.23
CA GLY A 563 -3.41 -4.65 23.00
C GLY A 563 -3.80 -4.48 24.46
N TRP A 564 -2.97 -4.99 25.36
CA TRP A 564 -3.21 -4.92 26.78
C TRP A 564 -1.97 -4.50 27.56
N LYS A 565 -2.05 -3.33 28.19
CA LYS A 565 -1.06 -2.83 29.12
C LYS A 565 -1.35 -3.41 30.51
N PHE A 566 -0.90 -4.65 30.76
CA PHE A 566 -1.23 -5.40 31.98
C PHE A 566 -0.37 -5.00 33.20
N MET A 567 0.72 -4.26 32.97
CA MET A 567 1.55 -3.62 33.99
C MET A 567 1.96 -2.21 33.54
N PRO A 568 2.37 -1.31 34.46
CA PRO A 568 2.78 0.05 34.10
C PRO A 568 3.81 0.15 32.97
N ARG A 569 4.67 -0.85 32.85
CA ARG A 569 5.78 -0.91 31.89
C ARG A 569 5.71 -2.09 30.90
N ALA A 570 4.69 -2.92 30.98
CA ALA A 570 4.55 -4.10 30.14
C ALA A 570 3.25 -4.09 29.35
N ARG A 571 3.35 -4.40 28.06
CA ARG A 571 2.25 -4.47 27.12
C ARG A 571 2.33 -5.76 26.30
N LEU A 572 1.20 -6.43 26.16
CA LEU A 572 0.99 -7.56 25.25
C LEU A 572 0.11 -7.11 24.11
N ASP A 573 0.56 -7.36 22.89
CA ASP A 573 -0.20 -7.13 21.66
C ASP A 573 -0.40 -8.47 20.94
N ALA A 574 -1.61 -8.70 20.42
CA ALA A 574 -1.99 -9.89 19.66
C ALA A 574 -2.67 -9.46 18.36
N ALA A 575 -2.42 -10.19 17.29
CA ALA A 575 -3.09 -10.04 16.02
C ALA A 575 -3.53 -11.41 15.50
N LEU A 576 -4.78 -11.49 15.02
CA LEU A 576 -5.33 -12.63 14.30
C LEU A 576 -5.74 -12.18 12.91
N ARG A 577 -5.39 -12.98 11.89
CA ARG A 577 -5.78 -12.73 10.50
C ARG A 577 -6.37 -13.98 9.88
N TYR A 578 -7.49 -13.81 9.23
CA TYR A 578 -8.18 -14.82 8.43
C TYR A 578 -8.24 -14.36 6.97
N THR A 579 -7.84 -15.22 6.05
CA THR A 579 -8.00 -15.07 4.60
C THR A 579 -8.79 -16.26 4.10
N GLY A 580 -9.90 -16.01 3.41
CA GLY A 580 -10.76 -17.02 2.81
C GLY A 580 -10.13 -17.70 1.60
N GLU A 581 -10.86 -18.67 1.05
CA GLU A 581 -10.47 -19.33 -0.20
C GLU A 581 -10.44 -18.34 -1.36
N GLN A 582 -9.52 -18.57 -2.31
CA GLN A 582 -9.38 -17.74 -3.51
C GLN A 582 -8.89 -18.60 -4.68
N ARG A 583 -9.14 -18.14 -5.92
CA ARG A 583 -8.62 -18.77 -7.12
C ARG A 583 -7.11 -18.62 -7.21
N TYR A 584 -6.44 -19.60 -7.83
CA TYR A 584 -5.02 -19.49 -8.19
C TYR A 584 -4.83 -18.44 -9.27
N ASP A 585 -3.69 -17.79 -9.29
CA ASP A 585 -3.27 -16.92 -10.40
C ASP A 585 -3.24 -17.72 -11.72
N GLY A 586 -3.68 -17.12 -12.82
CA GLY A 586 -3.79 -17.79 -14.13
C GLY A 586 -5.03 -18.68 -14.31
N ASP A 587 -5.98 -18.71 -13.35
CA ASP A 587 -7.25 -19.43 -13.48
C ASP A 587 -8.42 -18.49 -13.84
N GLU A 588 -8.27 -17.64 -14.85
CA GLU A 588 -9.33 -16.75 -15.35
C GLU A 588 -10.53 -17.50 -15.89
N LEU A 589 -10.30 -18.70 -16.41
CA LEU A 589 -11.36 -19.59 -16.89
C LEU A 589 -12.18 -20.22 -15.76
N ASN A 590 -11.72 -20.12 -14.51
CA ASN A 590 -12.27 -20.83 -13.36
C ASN A 590 -12.39 -22.34 -13.61
N ALA A 591 -11.51 -22.89 -14.41
CA ALA A 591 -11.50 -24.28 -14.85
C ALA A 591 -10.83 -25.21 -13.85
N PHE A 592 -9.99 -24.67 -12.95
CA PHE A 592 -9.36 -25.47 -11.92
C PHE A 592 -10.36 -25.75 -10.79
N ASP A 593 -10.59 -27.02 -10.50
CA ASP A 593 -11.59 -27.49 -9.53
C ASP A 593 -11.23 -27.17 -8.06
N ARG A 594 -9.95 -26.79 -7.80
CA ARG A 594 -9.45 -26.45 -6.48
C ARG A 594 -9.19 -24.95 -6.35
N LYS A 595 -9.36 -24.46 -5.13
CA LYS A 595 -8.99 -23.10 -4.73
C LYS A 595 -7.81 -23.14 -3.76
N MET A 596 -7.06 -22.05 -3.68
CA MET A 596 -6.12 -21.83 -2.59
C MET A 596 -6.88 -21.91 -1.26
N PRO A 597 -6.42 -22.73 -0.31
CA PRO A 597 -7.16 -22.96 0.93
C PRO A 597 -7.17 -21.72 1.84
N ALA A 598 -8.25 -21.54 2.56
CA ALA A 598 -8.35 -20.55 3.62
C ALA A 598 -7.35 -20.82 4.75
N TYR A 599 -6.89 -19.74 5.39
CA TYR A 599 -5.98 -19.85 6.53
C TYR A 599 -6.22 -18.78 7.59
N THR A 600 -5.84 -19.13 8.82
CA THR A 600 -5.80 -18.20 9.97
C THR A 600 -4.42 -18.21 10.58
N VAL A 601 -3.88 -17.02 10.84
CA VAL A 601 -2.56 -16.82 11.48
C VAL A 601 -2.71 -15.92 12.69
N VAL A 602 -2.02 -16.26 13.77
CA VAL A 602 -1.99 -15.49 15.01
C VAL A 602 -0.56 -15.09 15.33
N ASP A 603 -0.37 -13.81 15.67
CA ASP A 603 0.91 -13.24 16.07
C ASP A 603 0.80 -12.63 17.47
N LEU A 604 1.87 -12.69 18.24
CA LEU A 604 1.98 -12.09 19.58
C LEU A 604 3.26 -11.23 19.69
N LYS A 605 3.17 -10.14 20.45
CA LYS A 605 4.30 -9.29 20.81
C LYS A 605 4.18 -8.83 22.26
N LEU A 606 5.25 -9.01 23.03
CA LEU A 606 5.43 -8.49 24.37
C LEU A 606 6.45 -7.35 24.33
N ALA A 607 6.10 -6.20 24.89
CA ALA A 607 7.00 -5.07 25.05
C ALA A 607 7.16 -4.73 26.54
N TYR A 608 8.38 -4.40 26.96
CA TYR A 608 8.72 -3.97 28.31
C TYR A 608 9.53 -2.68 28.24
N ASP A 609 8.97 -1.60 28.78
CA ASP A 609 9.54 -0.25 28.76
C ASP A 609 10.27 0.06 30.09
N GLN A 610 11.54 0.46 30.01
CA GLN A 610 12.35 1.09 31.06
C GLN A 610 12.56 2.58 30.71
N PRO A 611 13.09 3.44 31.57
CA PRO A 611 13.26 4.86 31.28
C PRO A 611 13.96 5.15 29.96
N ASP A 612 15.05 4.43 29.65
CA ASP A 612 15.87 4.62 28.46
C ASP A 612 15.91 3.37 27.56
N TRP A 613 15.33 2.25 28.02
CA TRP A 613 15.34 0.99 27.30
C TRP A 613 13.93 0.50 26.97
N ARG A 614 13.78 -0.09 25.80
CA ARG A 614 12.64 -0.91 25.44
C ARG A 614 13.11 -2.28 24.98
N PHE A 615 12.57 -3.31 25.58
CA PHE A 615 12.76 -4.70 25.18
C PHE A 615 11.49 -5.21 24.52
N THR A 616 11.65 -5.92 23.39
CA THR A 616 10.52 -6.49 22.67
C THR A 616 10.82 -7.95 22.37
N ALA A 617 9.83 -8.82 22.58
CA ALA A 617 9.85 -10.21 22.13
C ALA A 617 8.57 -10.49 21.35
N GLY A 618 8.68 -11.14 20.20
CA GLY A 618 7.53 -11.44 19.34
C GLY A 618 7.57 -12.85 18.77
N VAL A 619 6.38 -13.34 18.47
CA VAL A 619 6.15 -14.61 17.77
C VAL A 619 5.18 -14.34 16.64
N GLN A 620 5.60 -14.56 15.42
CA GLN A 620 4.72 -14.60 14.25
C GLN A 620 4.34 -16.04 13.94
N ASN A 621 3.11 -16.23 13.43
CA ASN A 621 2.54 -17.54 13.17
C ASN A 621 2.63 -18.48 14.41
N LEU A 622 2.07 -18.04 15.53
CA LEU A 622 2.13 -18.72 16.83
C LEU A 622 1.80 -20.22 16.75
N PHE A 623 0.80 -20.59 15.98
CA PHE A 623 0.32 -21.96 15.88
C PHE A 623 0.99 -22.77 14.78
N ASN A 624 2.05 -22.25 14.17
CA ASN A 624 2.81 -22.89 13.11
C ASN A 624 1.94 -23.35 11.92
N LYS A 625 0.97 -22.50 11.53
CA LYS A 625 0.06 -22.80 10.40
C LYS A 625 0.86 -22.87 9.10
N ALA A 626 0.77 -23.98 8.40
CA ALA A 626 1.27 -24.11 7.05
C ALA A 626 0.28 -23.47 6.07
N TYR A 627 0.73 -22.46 5.30
CA TYR A 627 -0.08 -21.76 4.30
C TYR A 627 0.80 -21.18 3.19
N TYR A 628 0.20 -20.59 2.18
CA TYR A 628 0.83 -19.75 1.16
C TYR A 628 -0.13 -18.61 0.79
N SER A 629 0.41 -17.43 0.55
CA SER A 629 -0.36 -16.23 0.17
C SER A 629 -0.45 -16.04 -1.34
N TYR A 630 0.36 -16.78 -2.09
CA TYR A 630 0.39 -16.79 -3.54
C TYR A 630 0.54 -18.22 -4.07
N GLY A 631 -0.25 -18.52 -5.09
CA GLY A 631 -0.19 -19.77 -5.83
C GLY A 631 -0.65 -19.53 -7.27
N VAL A 632 -0.03 -20.23 -8.21
CA VAL A 632 -0.25 -20.11 -9.65
C VAL A 632 -0.72 -21.46 -10.22
N TYR A 633 -1.74 -21.40 -11.06
CA TYR A 633 -2.20 -22.54 -11.84
C TYR A 633 -1.21 -22.83 -12.97
N THR A 634 -0.67 -24.04 -13.01
CA THR A 634 0.38 -24.43 -13.98
C THR A 634 -0.13 -25.38 -15.05
N GLY A 635 -1.44 -25.56 -15.14
CA GLY A 635 -2.11 -26.51 -16.03
C GLY A 635 -2.68 -27.70 -15.25
N PHE A 636 -3.88 -28.15 -15.67
CA PHE A 636 -4.59 -29.25 -15.01
C PHE A 636 -3.73 -30.53 -14.96
N PRO A 637 -3.65 -31.23 -13.81
CA PRO A 637 -4.35 -31.00 -12.53
C PRO A 637 -3.47 -30.30 -11.47
N THR A 638 -2.48 -29.49 -11.85
CA THR A 638 -1.40 -29.05 -10.96
C THR A 638 -1.37 -27.54 -10.71
N TYR A 639 -0.79 -27.17 -9.58
CA TYR A 639 -0.44 -25.81 -9.23
C TYR A 639 0.96 -25.73 -8.62
N SER A 640 1.52 -24.54 -8.61
CA SER A 640 2.70 -24.21 -7.82
C SER A 640 2.36 -23.10 -6.83
N ALA A 641 3.07 -23.00 -5.72
CA ALA A 641 2.86 -21.97 -4.72
C ALA A 641 4.17 -21.52 -4.07
N LEU A 642 4.11 -20.39 -3.37
CA LEU A 642 5.18 -19.84 -2.54
C LEU A 642 4.83 -20.10 -1.06
N PRO A 643 5.36 -21.15 -0.42
CA PRO A 643 5.11 -21.43 0.98
C PRO A 643 5.53 -20.29 1.88
N ALA A 644 4.58 -19.83 2.71
CA ALA A 644 4.83 -18.81 3.71
C ALA A 644 5.65 -19.35 4.89
N PRO A 645 6.36 -18.48 5.63
CA PRO A 645 7.15 -18.88 6.80
C PRO A 645 6.30 -19.61 7.85
N GLU A 646 6.92 -20.58 8.47
CA GLU A 646 6.46 -21.21 9.70
C GLU A 646 6.58 -20.23 10.87
N ARG A 647 6.41 -20.72 12.12
CA ARG A 647 6.55 -19.88 13.30
C ARG A 647 7.93 -19.23 13.36
N MET A 648 7.92 -17.90 13.51
CA MET A 648 9.12 -17.09 13.67
C MET A 648 9.11 -16.41 15.03
N VAL A 649 10.28 -16.32 15.67
CA VAL A 649 10.48 -15.60 16.91
C VAL A 649 11.53 -14.50 16.71
N PHE A 650 11.38 -13.40 17.43
CA PHE A 650 12.36 -12.32 17.43
C PHE A 650 12.44 -11.64 18.80
N VAL A 651 13.59 -11.05 19.08
CA VAL A 651 13.82 -10.23 20.26
C VAL A 651 14.59 -8.97 19.83
N THR A 652 14.18 -7.81 20.34
CA THR A 652 14.90 -6.55 20.13
C THR A 652 15.16 -5.83 21.44
N ALA A 653 16.25 -5.07 21.48
CA ALA A 653 16.58 -4.15 22.57
C ALA A 653 16.89 -2.78 21.99
N ARG A 654 16.16 -1.77 22.45
CA ARG A 654 16.31 -0.37 22.02
C ARG A 654 16.73 0.50 23.18
N TYR A 655 17.80 1.24 23.00
CA TYR A 655 18.25 2.30 23.88
C TYR A 655 17.88 3.66 23.28
N THR A 656 17.28 4.53 24.08
CA THR A 656 16.93 5.91 23.69
C THR A 656 17.74 6.89 24.53
N PHE A 657 18.45 7.80 23.85
CA PHE A 657 19.23 8.87 24.51
C PHE A 657 18.63 10.23 24.17
N ARG A 658 18.78 11.16 25.11
CA ARG A 658 18.21 12.52 25.04
C ARG A 658 19.31 13.57 25.00
#